data_d75e899e0a4cc25ca3af86a45ebfa835
#
_entry.id   d75e899e0a4cc25ca3af86a45ebfa835
#
_cell.length_a   1.000
_cell.length_b   1.000
_cell.length_c   1.000
_cell.angle_alpha   90.00
_cell.angle_beta   90.00
_cell.angle_gamma   90.00
#
_symmetry.space_group_name_H-M   'P 1'
#
loop_
_entity.id
_entity.type
_entity.pdbx_description
1 polymer ?
#
loop_
_entity_poly.entity_id
_entity_poly.type
_entity_poly.pdbx_seq_one_letter_code
_entity_poly.pdbx_strand_id
1 'polypeptide(L)'
;MLTIFPVGVLLAGVVLQVLLARILSAKGKGWLAFACTLVSLGGVFILLPQTQQGLAMDFRLMPWSGPFSLSYHVDGLSQLFALMALVIGAAVLLYSVAYMAEDHAASRFYILMLVFIAGLVNLVYASDLLLLYFSWEVIGLCSFLLVGFWYQKKEAAYGARKVLVMTHIAGYGLLAVILIIYARTGTTLWTDPKVATAFTSGLFLLMLLSAVAKSVQFPLYTWIPDAMAAPTPVSALLHAACYVKAGVYLVARAHSLGPWPISWQLLLIWIGTITMLVGVLYAMIQHDLKRLLAFHTVSQIGYMMLGLGLSTSLGIAAGLLHCLNHGLFKGGLFLCAGSVDKVTGTRDMDRLGGLGKRMPMTMILWLIGAASISGVPLFSGFVSKWLIYNAALEAGQVIPAIVAWFVSLLTVFSFLKATSTVFLSDDGPDSAKGREVPWTMLAGGAVLATGSILFGLAPQVAINYLINPLLLSLGLAPVIHVSWMGLTAGNGSWFSTAGLVMVLLALGVGILIYCIGIPMRRMLLAATGPVSGTSGVFSGGEPLDGPARLPSSDFSLIIKNSLAPFYNLVDPDRYYLAFWRILLRGSDILQKGVSFLERHAIVAIIVVTLILAGFAGFFSPAGGTAVPPFIQLSVWPIQFGLGLACLALLFTGYAIMKERKMLYLYAGAGFLCVWGLGVESHLIRSLLLEGAAFTALALVWQSSEDRVTSRVYLLTVILSAAMTIGGMLGVGSVQNNLVIALLIAGFSLKLALVPLSLWLPMVAKAVPAPLIGLVVAVVDVAAFSELLILRQSAPWLFEPMQVWLAVALVSALGGAFLMLAQRDLKRMLAFSTIEDMGYILFGVTAGGQLGLGGAYLGLTVHALAKALLFSSLAFVEADGIPLTLNARGLMTRYPWSGIGFLVGALAMLGLPPLAGFWVRWQLYEVATQMGLPFLGALLLATAFAVLSYTRVIALYWWGPTDKSKKRESILLAVALGGLCIVLLSIGLWPRLLIG
;
A
#
# COMPACT_ATOMS: atom_id res chain seq x y z
N MET A 1 -7.92 -12.00 26.63
CA MET A 1 -6.80 -11.04 26.79
C MET A 1 -5.48 -11.53 26.19
N LEU A 2 -5.13 -12.81 26.31
CA LEU A 2 -3.88 -13.36 25.74
C LEU A 2 -3.79 -13.19 24.21
N THR A 3 -4.89 -13.20 23.48
CA THR A 3 -4.91 -13.06 22.01
C THR A 3 -4.45 -11.70 21.50
N ILE A 4 -4.66 -10.62 22.27
CA ILE A 4 -4.20 -9.27 21.92
C ILE A 4 -2.75 -9.00 22.35
N PHE A 5 -2.24 -9.79 23.28
CA PHE A 5 -0.91 -9.60 23.86
C PHE A 5 0.21 -9.47 22.82
N PRO A 6 0.29 -10.34 21.77
CA PRO A 6 1.35 -10.23 20.77
C PRO A 6 1.37 -8.87 20.04
N VAL A 7 0.18 -8.37 19.64
CA VAL A 7 0.05 -7.08 18.97
C VAL A 7 0.34 -5.93 19.95
N GLY A 8 -0.19 -6.02 21.18
CA GLY A 8 -0.01 -5.01 22.21
C GLY A 8 1.45 -4.77 22.58
N VAL A 9 2.26 -5.83 22.72
CA VAL A 9 3.69 -5.73 23.01
C VAL A 9 4.45 -5.03 21.87
N LEU A 10 4.13 -5.33 20.62
CA LEU A 10 4.78 -4.68 19.47
C LEU A 10 4.44 -3.18 19.41
N LEU A 11 3.17 -2.83 19.63
CA LEU A 11 2.74 -1.42 19.68
C LEU A 11 3.35 -0.69 20.88
N ALA A 12 3.45 -1.32 22.03
CA ALA A 12 4.20 -0.77 23.19
C ALA A 12 5.67 -0.56 22.83
N GLY A 13 6.28 -1.48 22.08
CA GLY A 13 7.62 -1.33 21.52
C GLY A 13 7.76 -0.10 20.62
N VAL A 14 6.76 0.20 19.80
CA VAL A 14 6.72 1.44 18.97
C VAL A 14 6.73 2.68 19.88
N VAL A 15 5.88 2.72 20.90
CA VAL A 15 5.85 3.84 21.86
C VAL A 15 7.21 4.01 22.57
N LEU A 16 7.81 2.90 23.03
CA LEU A 16 9.13 2.92 23.66
C LEU A 16 10.22 3.42 22.69
N GLN A 17 10.17 3.03 21.41
CA GLN A 17 11.11 3.53 20.39
C GLN A 17 11.00 5.06 20.22
N VAL A 18 9.80 5.61 20.25
CA VAL A 18 9.57 7.06 20.14
C VAL A 18 10.09 7.78 21.40
N LEU A 19 9.72 7.30 22.59
CA LEU A 19 10.11 7.92 23.86
C LEU A 19 11.63 7.87 24.07
N LEU A 20 12.26 6.75 23.74
CA LEU A 20 13.69 6.52 23.93
C LEU A 20 14.53 6.91 22.69
N ALA A 21 13.94 7.53 21.67
CA ALA A 21 14.60 7.85 20.41
C ALA A 21 15.86 8.70 20.56
N ARG A 22 15.91 9.60 21.56
CA ARG A 22 17.05 10.46 21.84
C ARG A 22 18.08 9.86 22.81
N ILE A 23 17.70 8.80 23.54
CA ILE A 23 18.52 8.18 24.59
C ILE A 23 19.29 7.00 24.03
N LEU A 24 18.63 6.14 23.23
CA LEU A 24 19.22 4.92 22.73
C LEU A 24 20.09 5.16 21.48
N SER A 25 21.24 4.47 21.44
CA SER A 25 22.04 4.36 20.22
C SER A 25 21.30 3.56 19.14
N ALA A 26 21.76 3.61 17.88
CA ALA A 26 21.17 2.85 16.79
C ALA A 26 21.12 1.32 17.10
N LYS A 27 22.20 0.78 17.70
CA LYS A 27 22.23 -0.63 18.16
C LYS A 27 21.24 -0.88 19.30
N GLY A 28 21.15 0.02 20.29
CA GLY A 28 20.21 -0.10 21.40
C GLY A 28 18.75 -0.14 20.93
N LYS A 29 18.39 0.67 19.93
CA LYS A 29 17.07 0.64 19.26
C LYS A 29 16.79 -0.70 18.60
N GLY A 30 17.81 -1.29 17.95
CA GLY A 30 17.71 -2.62 17.35
C GLY A 30 17.48 -3.71 18.39
N TRP A 31 18.20 -3.69 19.50
CA TRP A 31 18.00 -4.64 20.59
C TRP A 31 16.62 -4.52 21.23
N LEU A 32 16.13 -3.29 21.41
CA LEU A 32 14.78 -3.06 21.95
C LEU A 32 13.71 -3.65 21.01
N ALA A 33 13.82 -3.40 19.69
CA ALA A 33 12.90 -3.93 18.70
C ALA A 33 12.92 -5.46 18.66
N PHE A 34 14.11 -6.06 18.72
CA PHE A 34 14.28 -7.51 18.78
C PHE A 34 13.65 -8.10 20.05
N ALA A 35 13.91 -7.50 21.23
CA ALA A 35 13.35 -7.96 22.49
C ALA A 35 11.81 -7.92 22.50
N CYS A 36 11.21 -6.81 22.06
CA CYS A 36 9.74 -6.70 21.93
C CYS A 36 9.17 -7.79 21.01
N THR A 37 9.86 -8.10 19.92
CA THR A 37 9.41 -9.15 18.99
C THR A 37 9.54 -10.54 19.60
N LEU A 38 10.59 -10.82 20.38
CA LEU A 38 10.72 -12.07 21.12
C LEU A 38 9.64 -12.25 22.20
N VAL A 39 9.32 -11.19 22.94
CA VAL A 39 8.25 -11.24 23.95
C VAL A 39 6.90 -11.48 23.26
N SER A 40 6.64 -10.84 22.12
CA SER A 40 5.45 -11.07 21.30
C SER A 40 5.39 -12.52 20.80
N LEU A 41 6.51 -13.08 20.35
CA LEU A 41 6.63 -14.48 19.94
C LEU A 41 6.33 -15.44 21.10
N GLY A 42 6.82 -15.14 22.29
CA GLY A 42 6.49 -15.89 23.52
C GLY A 42 4.98 -15.93 23.77
N GLY A 43 4.28 -14.81 23.56
CA GLY A 43 2.82 -14.74 23.64
C GLY A 43 2.12 -15.67 22.63
N VAL A 44 2.63 -15.77 21.41
CA VAL A 44 2.10 -16.68 20.39
C VAL A 44 2.33 -18.16 20.76
N PHE A 45 3.49 -18.48 21.33
CA PHE A 45 3.76 -19.84 21.82
C PHE A 45 2.85 -20.26 22.97
N ILE A 46 2.43 -19.34 23.85
CA ILE A 46 1.47 -19.63 24.93
C ILE A 46 0.10 -20.02 24.36
N LEU A 47 -0.29 -19.46 23.21
CA LEU A 47 -1.57 -19.76 22.55
C LEU A 47 -1.52 -21.06 21.71
N LEU A 48 -0.33 -21.59 21.41
CA LEU A 48 -0.15 -22.71 20.50
C LEU A 48 -0.82 -24.02 20.97
N PRO A 49 -0.77 -24.42 22.26
CA PRO A 49 -1.38 -25.69 22.69
C PRO A 49 -2.89 -25.77 22.46
N GLN A 50 -3.61 -24.66 22.53
CA GLN A 50 -5.06 -24.61 22.29
C GLN A 50 -5.39 -24.77 20.81
N THR A 51 -4.65 -24.09 19.95
CA THR A 51 -4.85 -24.21 18.49
C THR A 51 -4.41 -25.56 17.95
N GLN A 52 -3.45 -26.25 18.60
CA GLN A 52 -3.05 -27.62 18.26
C GLN A 52 -4.17 -28.62 18.49
N GLN A 53 -5.08 -28.38 19.40
CA GLN A 53 -6.27 -29.19 19.66
C GLN A 53 -7.41 -28.90 18.67
N GLY A 54 -7.19 -28.04 17.69
CA GLY A 54 -8.22 -27.59 16.75
C GLY A 54 -9.20 -26.56 17.33
N LEU A 55 -8.93 -26.07 18.54
CA LEU A 55 -9.79 -25.08 19.19
C LEU A 55 -9.44 -23.66 18.71
N ALA A 56 -10.45 -22.91 18.32
CA ALA A 56 -10.32 -21.48 18.03
C ALA A 56 -10.55 -20.64 19.29
N MET A 57 -9.86 -19.50 19.39
CA MET A 57 -10.01 -18.57 20.49
C MET A 57 -10.59 -17.27 19.96
N ASP A 58 -11.82 -16.95 20.38
CA ASP A 58 -12.47 -15.70 20.05
C ASP A 58 -12.30 -14.69 21.18
N PHE A 59 -11.97 -13.46 20.83
CA PHE A 59 -11.88 -12.35 21.77
C PHE A 59 -12.36 -11.05 21.16
N ARG A 60 -13.32 -10.41 21.81
CA ARG A 60 -13.84 -9.10 21.42
C ARG A 60 -13.40 -8.07 22.46
N LEU A 61 -12.54 -7.12 22.06
CA LEU A 61 -12.01 -6.12 22.97
C LEU A 61 -13.05 -5.03 23.27
N MET A 62 -13.52 -4.34 22.22
CA MET A 62 -14.48 -3.25 22.34
C MET A 62 -15.09 -2.90 20.98
N PRO A 63 -16.26 -2.26 20.97
CA PRO A 63 -16.78 -1.61 19.77
C PRO A 63 -15.80 -0.50 19.34
N TRP A 64 -15.44 -0.47 18.06
CA TRP A 64 -14.48 0.50 17.53
C TRP A 64 -15.20 1.70 16.90
N SER A 65 -16.07 1.45 15.93
CA SER A 65 -16.88 2.48 15.28
C SER A 65 -18.14 1.87 14.70
N GLY A 66 -19.31 2.42 15.04
CA GLY A 66 -20.58 1.87 14.60
C GLY A 66 -20.71 0.38 14.94
N PRO A 67 -21.03 -0.49 13.97
CA PRO A 67 -21.18 -1.94 14.17
C PRO A 67 -19.84 -2.68 14.29
N PHE A 68 -18.72 -2.02 14.01
CA PHE A 68 -17.39 -2.64 13.95
C PHE A 68 -16.77 -2.80 15.33
N SER A 69 -16.00 -3.87 15.49
CA SER A 69 -15.36 -4.19 16.76
C SER A 69 -13.91 -4.61 16.57
N LEU A 70 -13.08 -4.28 17.55
CA LEU A 70 -11.75 -4.86 17.66
C LEU A 70 -11.93 -6.30 18.16
N SER A 71 -12.06 -7.22 17.23
CA SER A 71 -12.33 -8.62 17.48
C SER A 71 -11.29 -9.51 16.82
N TYR A 72 -10.90 -10.56 17.53
CA TYR A 72 -9.83 -11.47 17.17
C TYR A 72 -10.34 -12.90 17.17
N HIS A 73 -9.87 -13.69 16.19
CA HIS A 73 -10.11 -15.11 16.06
C HIS A 73 -8.76 -15.79 15.82
N VAL A 74 -8.29 -16.54 16.81
CA VAL A 74 -6.99 -17.20 16.76
C VAL A 74 -7.22 -18.69 16.59
N ASP A 75 -6.87 -19.21 15.41
CA ASP A 75 -6.98 -20.62 15.02
C ASP A 75 -5.65 -21.13 14.43
N GLY A 76 -5.62 -22.36 13.96
CA GLY A 76 -4.41 -22.99 13.41
C GLY A 76 -3.84 -22.22 12.20
N LEU A 77 -4.69 -21.66 11.33
CA LEU A 77 -4.24 -20.88 10.16
C LEU A 77 -3.62 -19.56 10.58
N SER A 78 -4.30 -18.79 11.44
CA SER A 78 -3.78 -17.51 11.94
C SER A 78 -2.49 -17.69 12.74
N GLN A 79 -2.39 -18.79 13.50
CA GLN A 79 -1.23 -19.10 14.32
C GLN A 79 0.01 -19.42 13.47
N LEU A 80 -0.14 -20.17 12.38
CA LEU A 80 0.95 -20.42 11.42
C LEU A 80 1.54 -19.10 10.89
N PHE A 81 0.69 -18.20 10.43
CA PHE A 81 1.14 -16.92 9.85
C PHE A 81 1.72 -15.97 10.91
N ALA A 82 1.16 -15.96 12.12
CA ALA A 82 1.70 -15.16 13.23
C ALA A 82 3.10 -15.66 13.66
N LEU A 83 3.29 -16.98 13.77
CA LEU A 83 4.61 -17.56 14.04
C LEU A 83 5.62 -17.20 12.95
N MET A 84 5.22 -17.32 11.67
CA MET A 84 6.09 -16.93 10.55
C MET A 84 6.49 -15.47 10.63
N ALA A 85 5.53 -14.55 10.87
CA ALA A 85 5.79 -13.12 10.96
C ALA A 85 6.77 -12.80 12.10
N LEU A 86 6.63 -13.42 13.25
CA LEU A 86 7.43 -13.12 14.44
C LEU A 86 8.80 -13.83 14.43
N VAL A 87 8.89 -15.09 14.00
CA VAL A 87 10.19 -15.80 13.90
C VAL A 87 11.08 -15.13 12.85
N ILE A 88 10.53 -14.86 11.66
CA ILE A 88 11.30 -14.19 10.61
C ILE A 88 11.56 -12.73 11.00
N GLY A 89 10.57 -12.05 11.59
CA GLY A 89 10.71 -10.69 12.11
C GLY A 89 11.83 -10.57 13.15
N ALA A 90 11.90 -11.50 14.12
CA ALA A 90 12.96 -11.53 15.12
C ALA A 90 14.34 -11.78 14.47
N ALA A 91 14.46 -12.74 13.55
CA ALA A 91 15.72 -13.03 12.86
C ALA A 91 16.20 -11.79 12.04
N VAL A 92 15.27 -11.13 11.35
CA VAL A 92 15.56 -9.90 10.58
C VAL A 92 15.93 -8.73 11.51
N LEU A 93 15.27 -8.54 12.64
CA LEU A 93 15.60 -7.48 13.58
C LEU A 93 16.94 -7.72 14.27
N LEU A 94 17.28 -8.97 14.62
CA LEU A 94 18.60 -9.35 15.13
C LEU A 94 19.71 -9.01 14.10
N TYR A 95 19.49 -9.36 12.83
CA TYR A 95 20.37 -8.99 11.75
C TYR A 95 20.52 -7.47 11.63
N SER A 96 19.41 -6.73 11.78
CA SER A 96 19.36 -5.27 11.61
C SER A 96 20.18 -4.52 12.66
N VAL A 97 20.43 -5.10 13.85
CA VAL A 97 21.24 -4.46 14.91
C VAL A 97 22.59 -4.00 14.39
N ALA A 98 23.29 -4.84 13.60
CA ALA A 98 24.56 -4.46 13.00
C ALA A 98 24.40 -3.80 11.62
N TYR A 99 23.40 -4.23 10.83
CA TYR A 99 23.18 -3.71 9.48
C TYR A 99 22.84 -2.20 9.50
N MET A 100 21.99 -1.74 10.43
CA MET A 100 21.52 -0.35 10.57
C MET A 100 22.35 0.47 11.59
N ALA A 101 23.45 -0.06 12.12
CA ALA A 101 24.20 0.56 13.20
C ALA A 101 24.73 1.97 12.89
N GLU A 102 25.02 2.26 11.64
CA GLU A 102 25.60 3.51 11.16
C GLU A 102 24.57 4.43 10.47
N ASP A 103 23.30 3.99 10.34
CA ASP A 103 22.26 4.77 9.67
C ASP A 103 21.63 5.79 10.62
N HIS A 104 21.68 7.06 10.25
CA HIS A 104 21.10 8.16 11.04
C HIS A 104 19.57 8.08 11.19
N ALA A 105 18.89 7.37 10.31
CA ALA A 105 17.44 7.18 10.34
C ALA A 105 17.00 5.88 11.05
N ALA A 106 17.88 5.26 11.85
CA ALA A 106 17.60 4.00 12.56
C ALA A 106 16.28 4.03 13.37
N SER A 107 15.94 5.17 14.02
CA SER A 107 14.67 5.29 14.75
C SER A 107 13.47 5.07 13.83
N ARG A 108 13.43 5.74 12.68
CA ARG A 108 12.37 5.61 11.69
C ARG A 108 12.28 4.17 11.18
N PHE A 109 13.42 3.53 10.95
CA PHE A 109 13.48 2.14 10.50
C PHE A 109 12.82 1.20 11.53
N TYR A 110 13.24 1.22 12.80
CA TYR A 110 12.73 0.29 13.80
C TYR A 110 11.27 0.54 14.17
N ILE A 111 10.82 1.80 14.20
CA ILE A 111 9.40 2.15 14.37
C ILE A 111 8.56 1.51 13.25
N LEU A 112 8.92 1.74 11.99
CA LEU A 112 8.18 1.20 10.85
C LEU A 112 8.22 -0.32 10.81
N MET A 113 9.34 -0.96 11.17
CA MET A 113 9.47 -2.42 11.24
C MET A 113 8.54 -3.02 12.31
N LEU A 114 8.47 -2.41 13.50
CA LEU A 114 7.57 -2.87 14.57
C LEU A 114 6.09 -2.68 14.20
N VAL A 115 5.71 -1.52 13.62
CA VAL A 115 4.33 -1.29 13.12
C VAL A 115 3.99 -2.29 12.03
N PHE A 116 4.93 -2.60 11.14
CA PHE A 116 4.75 -3.55 10.06
C PHE A 116 4.50 -4.98 10.59
N ILE A 117 5.32 -5.44 11.53
CA ILE A 117 5.16 -6.77 12.15
C ILE A 117 3.85 -6.82 12.97
N ALA A 118 3.53 -5.77 13.74
CA ALA A 118 2.28 -5.65 14.46
C ALA A 118 1.06 -5.72 13.52
N GLY A 119 1.11 -5.00 12.39
CA GLY A 119 0.08 -5.03 11.36
C GLY A 119 -0.09 -6.42 10.72
N LEU A 120 0.99 -7.17 10.52
CA LEU A 120 0.93 -8.54 10.01
C LEU A 120 0.25 -9.50 11.01
N VAL A 121 0.60 -9.42 12.29
CA VAL A 121 -0.03 -10.26 13.33
C VAL A 121 -1.49 -9.86 13.52
N ASN A 122 -1.79 -8.55 13.53
CA ASN A 122 -3.16 -8.05 13.64
C ASN A 122 -4.04 -8.49 12.47
N LEU A 123 -3.50 -8.49 11.24
CA LEU A 123 -4.19 -8.94 10.04
C LEU A 123 -4.67 -10.39 10.15
N VAL A 124 -3.77 -11.30 10.58
CA VAL A 124 -4.08 -12.73 10.61
C VAL A 124 -4.95 -13.13 11.80
N TYR A 125 -4.96 -12.33 12.86
CA TYR A 125 -5.80 -12.55 14.04
C TYR A 125 -7.18 -11.88 13.93
N ALA A 126 -7.38 -10.93 13.00
CA ALA A 126 -8.63 -10.21 12.84
C ALA A 126 -9.79 -11.16 12.49
N SER A 127 -10.88 -11.13 13.25
CA SER A 127 -12.15 -11.79 12.92
C SER A 127 -13.11 -10.88 12.17
N ASP A 128 -12.93 -9.57 12.29
CA ASP A 128 -13.69 -8.56 11.56
C ASP A 128 -12.98 -8.23 10.23
N LEU A 129 -13.69 -8.34 9.12
CA LEU A 129 -13.15 -8.06 7.78
C LEU A 129 -12.68 -6.61 7.64
N LEU A 130 -13.29 -5.66 8.35
CA LEU A 130 -12.83 -4.26 8.33
C LEU A 130 -11.52 -4.09 9.10
N LEU A 131 -11.34 -4.78 10.24
CA LEU A 131 -10.09 -4.79 10.98
C LEU A 131 -8.98 -5.47 10.16
N LEU A 132 -9.32 -6.54 9.43
CA LEU A 132 -8.41 -7.19 8.48
C LEU A 132 -7.99 -6.19 7.38
N TYR A 133 -8.94 -5.48 6.77
CA TYR A 133 -8.66 -4.48 5.73
C TYR A 133 -7.83 -3.30 6.27
N PHE A 134 -8.16 -2.80 7.46
CA PHE A 134 -7.38 -1.76 8.12
C PHE A 134 -5.90 -2.19 8.27
N SER A 135 -5.68 -3.41 8.76
CA SER A 135 -4.33 -3.99 8.88
C SER A 135 -3.66 -4.18 7.52
N TRP A 136 -4.43 -4.61 6.51
CA TRP A 136 -3.99 -4.76 5.13
C TRP A 136 -3.43 -3.46 4.55
N GLU A 137 -4.09 -2.34 4.82
CA GLU A 137 -3.65 -1.03 4.36
C GLU A 137 -2.49 -0.49 5.21
N VAL A 138 -2.49 -0.71 6.52
CA VAL A 138 -1.36 -0.34 7.40
C VAL A 138 -0.06 -1.01 6.96
N ILE A 139 -0.08 -2.32 6.68
CA ILE A 139 1.12 -2.99 6.15
C ILE A 139 1.49 -2.51 4.74
N GLY A 140 0.50 -2.13 3.92
CA GLY A 140 0.71 -1.47 2.63
C GLY A 140 1.43 -0.13 2.76
N LEU A 141 0.97 0.71 3.67
CA LEU A 141 1.60 2.00 3.98
C LEU A 141 3.01 1.82 4.55
N CYS A 142 3.21 0.88 5.48
CA CYS A 142 4.54 0.56 6.01
C CYS A 142 5.48 0.10 4.88
N SER A 143 5.01 -0.74 3.95
CA SER A 143 5.82 -1.19 2.82
C SER A 143 6.22 -0.02 1.91
N PHE A 144 5.30 0.90 1.61
CA PHE A 144 5.58 2.13 0.86
C PHE A 144 6.68 2.97 1.53
N LEU A 145 6.57 3.21 2.83
CA LEU A 145 7.53 4.01 3.59
C LEU A 145 8.89 3.31 3.75
N LEU A 146 8.90 1.98 3.89
CA LEU A 146 10.10 1.18 4.02
C LEU A 146 10.82 0.97 2.69
N VAL A 147 10.10 0.81 1.57
CA VAL A 147 10.71 0.78 0.24
C VAL A 147 11.27 2.15 -0.13
N GLY A 148 10.56 3.21 0.23
CA GLY A 148 11.01 4.59 0.15
C GLY A 148 11.94 5.04 1.27
N PHE A 149 12.55 4.13 2.04
CA PHE A 149 13.37 4.49 3.20
C PHE A 149 14.51 5.44 2.82
N TRP A 150 15.21 5.16 1.73
CA TRP A 150 16.20 6.05 1.15
C TRP A 150 15.58 6.90 0.03
N TYR A 151 14.55 7.67 0.35
CA TYR A 151 13.75 8.45 -0.59
C TYR A 151 14.57 9.46 -1.44
N GLN A 152 15.82 9.73 -1.07
CA GLN A 152 16.74 10.52 -1.89
C GLN A 152 17.17 9.79 -3.19
N LYS A 153 17.10 8.45 -3.22
CA LYS A 153 17.43 7.66 -4.40
C LYS A 153 16.22 7.58 -5.33
N LYS A 154 16.44 7.80 -6.64
CA LYS A 154 15.35 7.74 -7.64
C LYS A 154 14.68 6.38 -7.68
N GLU A 155 15.48 5.32 -7.57
CA GLU A 155 14.99 3.93 -7.59
C GLU A 155 14.06 3.66 -6.40
N ALA A 156 14.41 4.15 -5.21
CA ALA A 156 13.60 3.99 -4.00
C ALA A 156 12.27 4.78 -4.11
N ALA A 157 12.31 6.01 -4.61
CA ALA A 157 11.11 6.82 -4.84
C ALA A 157 10.17 6.19 -5.89
N TYR A 158 10.75 5.66 -6.98
CA TYR A 158 10.00 4.96 -8.02
C TYR A 158 9.37 3.66 -7.51
N GLY A 159 10.18 2.79 -6.87
CA GLY A 159 9.75 1.50 -6.33
C GLY A 159 8.64 1.68 -5.28
N ALA A 160 8.79 2.62 -4.35
CA ALA A 160 7.79 2.91 -3.35
C ALA A 160 6.46 3.34 -3.96
N ARG A 161 6.47 4.28 -4.93
CA ARG A 161 5.27 4.70 -5.65
C ARG A 161 4.57 3.52 -6.31
N LYS A 162 5.33 2.65 -7.00
CA LYS A 162 4.78 1.48 -7.70
C LYS A 162 4.14 0.49 -6.73
N VAL A 163 4.81 0.23 -5.58
CA VAL A 163 4.26 -0.60 -4.50
C VAL A 163 2.91 -0.06 -4.04
N LEU A 164 2.83 1.22 -3.66
CA LEU A 164 1.59 1.81 -3.16
C LEU A 164 0.49 1.79 -4.21
N VAL A 165 0.78 2.24 -5.43
CA VAL A 165 -0.22 2.29 -6.52
C VAL A 165 -0.78 0.90 -6.81
N MET A 166 0.07 -0.10 -7.00
CA MET A 166 -0.39 -1.43 -7.39
C MET A 166 -1.13 -2.17 -6.27
N THR A 167 -0.62 -2.09 -5.03
CA THR A 167 -1.22 -2.86 -3.93
C THR A 167 -2.43 -2.18 -3.32
N HIS A 168 -2.47 -0.83 -3.29
CA HIS A 168 -3.60 -0.10 -2.72
C HIS A 168 -4.79 -0.03 -3.68
N ILE A 169 -4.57 0.29 -4.97
CA ILE A 169 -5.67 0.30 -5.96
C ILE A 169 -6.31 -1.09 -6.09
N ALA A 170 -5.50 -2.15 -6.14
CA ALA A 170 -6.04 -3.50 -6.13
C ALA A 170 -6.73 -3.85 -4.81
N GLY A 171 -6.32 -3.25 -3.69
CA GLY A 171 -6.94 -3.36 -2.36
C GLY A 171 -8.40 -2.90 -2.33
N TYR A 172 -8.83 -2.03 -3.27
CA TYR A 172 -10.23 -1.65 -3.41
C TYR A 172 -11.14 -2.82 -3.78
N GLY A 173 -10.61 -3.88 -4.40
CA GLY A 173 -11.35 -5.12 -4.59
C GLY A 173 -11.81 -5.73 -3.27
N LEU A 174 -10.92 -5.85 -2.29
CA LEU A 174 -11.24 -6.34 -0.95
C LEU A 174 -12.18 -5.38 -0.21
N LEU A 175 -11.98 -4.07 -0.33
CA LEU A 175 -12.88 -3.08 0.25
C LEU A 175 -14.31 -3.21 -0.31
N ALA A 176 -14.44 -3.38 -1.62
CA ALA A 176 -15.74 -3.59 -2.26
C ALA A 176 -16.42 -4.88 -1.76
N VAL A 177 -15.64 -5.97 -1.60
CA VAL A 177 -16.14 -7.23 -1.01
C VAL A 177 -16.74 -6.97 0.37
N ILE A 178 -16.03 -6.28 1.24
CA ILE A 178 -16.47 -6.00 2.62
C ILE A 178 -17.74 -5.17 2.64
N LEU A 179 -17.79 -4.10 1.82
CA LEU A 179 -18.95 -3.22 1.72
C LEU A 179 -20.20 -3.97 1.22
N ILE A 180 -20.05 -4.81 0.19
CA ILE A 180 -21.15 -5.58 -0.37
C ILE A 180 -21.62 -6.67 0.61
N ILE A 181 -20.70 -7.35 1.30
CA ILE A 181 -21.05 -8.32 2.34
C ILE A 181 -21.80 -7.61 3.45
N TYR A 182 -21.29 -6.50 3.97
CA TYR A 182 -21.92 -5.74 5.03
C TYR A 182 -23.32 -5.25 4.64
N ALA A 183 -23.48 -4.71 3.44
CA ALA A 183 -24.78 -4.27 2.93
C ALA A 183 -25.81 -5.41 2.81
N ARG A 184 -25.35 -6.66 2.54
CA ARG A 184 -26.23 -7.83 2.39
C ARG A 184 -26.55 -8.54 3.71
N THR A 185 -25.60 -8.56 4.65
CA THR A 185 -25.66 -9.42 5.84
C THR A 185 -25.79 -8.65 7.14
N GLY A 186 -25.45 -7.35 7.15
CA GLY A 186 -25.39 -6.51 8.35
C GLY A 186 -24.19 -6.82 9.25
N THR A 187 -23.25 -7.68 8.84
CA THR A 187 -22.09 -8.07 9.63
C THR A 187 -20.81 -8.09 8.79
N THR A 188 -19.66 -7.85 9.43
CA THR A 188 -18.32 -7.98 8.84
C THR A 188 -17.51 -9.10 9.47
N LEU A 189 -18.11 -9.87 10.40
CA LEU A 189 -17.45 -11.02 11.03
C LEU A 189 -17.42 -12.18 10.04
N TRP A 190 -16.23 -12.52 9.52
CA TRP A 190 -16.08 -13.62 8.55
C TRP A 190 -16.44 -15.01 9.13
N THR A 191 -16.51 -15.13 10.47
CA THR A 191 -16.98 -16.32 11.19
C THR A 191 -18.52 -16.46 11.21
N ASP A 192 -19.26 -15.40 10.82
CA ASP A 192 -20.73 -15.46 10.76
C ASP A 192 -21.16 -16.27 9.52
N PRO A 193 -22.02 -17.30 9.68
CA PRO A 193 -22.51 -18.10 8.56
C PRO A 193 -23.19 -17.30 7.45
N LYS A 194 -23.77 -16.13 7.78
CA LYS A 194 -24.37 -15.22 6.78
C LYS A 194 -23.35 -14.74 5.75
N VAL A 195 -22.09 -14.56 6.16
CA VAL A 195 -21.02 -14.14 5.25
C VAL A 195 -20.72 -15.22 4.24
N ALA A 196 -20.66 -16.49 4.66
CA ALA A 196 -20.45 -17.64 3.75
C ALA A 196 -21.56 -17.74 2.70
N THR A 197 -22.82 -17.57 3.09
CA THR A 197 -23.97 -17.62 2.16
C THR A 197 -24.01 -16.44 1.20
N ALA A 198 -23.51 -15.27 1.60
CA ALA A 198 -23.45 -14.08 0.75
C ALA A 198 -22.27 -14.06 -0.21
N PHE A 199 -21.27 -14.96 -0.03
CA PHE A 199 -20.02 -14.95 -0.78
C PHE A 199 -20.20 -15.57 -2.17
N THR A 200 -20.27 -14.73 -3.19
CA THR A 200 -20.52 -15.12 -4.59
C THR A 200 -19.26 -15.14 -5.43
N SER A 201 -19.33 -15.69 -6.66
CA SER A 201 -18.19 -15.67 -7.60
C SER A 201 -17.70 -14.26 -7.95
N GLY A 202 -18.59 -13.27 -8.02
CA GLY A 202 -18.18 -11.87 -8.21
C GLY A 202 -17.36 -11.34 -7.04
N LEU A 203 -17.75 -11.67 -5.82
CA LEU A 203 -17.00 -11.28 -4.62
C LEU A 203 -15.66 -12.02 -4.53
N PHE A 204 -15.62 -13.31 -4.92
CA PHE A 204 -14.37 -14.06 -5.02
C PHE A 204 -13.39 -13.39 -5.99
N LEU A 205 -13.83 -12.97 -7.18
CA LEU A 205 -12.97 -12.30 -8.17
C LEU A 205 -12.43 -10.96 -7.65
N LEU A 206 -13.24 -10.16 -6.97
CA LEU A 206 -12.81 -8.90 -6.35
C LEU A 206 -11.78 -9.14 -5.23
N MET A 207 -12.04 -10.13 -4.38
CA MET A 207 -11.08 -10.55 -3.34
C MET A 207 -9.77 -11.05 -3.95
N LEU A 208 -9.88 -11.89 -5.00
CA LEU A 208 -8.74 -12.47 -5.69
C LEU A 208 -7.87 -11.39 -6.35
N LEU A 209 -8.46 -10.32 -6.91
CA LEU A 209 -7.72 -9.17 -7.45
C LEU A 209 -6.78 -8.57 -6.39
N SER A 210 -7.29 -8.35 -5.18
CA SER A 210 -6.48 -7.84 -4.06
C SER A 210 -5.40 -8.81 -3.61
N ALA A 211 -5.74 -10.11 -3.54
CA ALA A 211 -4.81 -11.18 -3.16
C ALA A 211 -3.68 -11.33 -4.19
N VAL A 212 -4.01 -11.35 -5.49
CA VAL A 212 -3.07 -11.49 -6.62
C VAL A 212 -2.07 -10.34 -6.65
N ALA A 213 -2.52 -9.09 -6.45
CA ALA A 213 -1.65 -7.93 -6.45
C ALA A 213 -0.66 -7.94 -5.28
N LYS A 214 -1.13 -8.23 -4.06
CA LYS A 214 -0.28 -8.28 -2.87
C LYS A 214 0.64 -9.49 -2.87
N SER A 215 0.16 -10.65 -3.38
CA SER A 215 0.93 -11.90 -3.49
C SER A 215 1.64 -12.07 -4.85
N VAL A 216 1.92 -10.97 -5.52
CA VAL A 216 2.80 -10.88 -6.71
C VAL A 216 2.51 -11.90 -7.80
N GLN A 217 1.23 -12.21 -8.03
CA GLN A 217 0.84 -13.11 -9.11
C GLN A 217 0.75 -12.38 -10.44
N PHE A 218 0.95 -13.12 -11.52
CA PHE A 218 0.79 -12.59 -12.87
C PHE A 218 -0.66 -12.08 -13.07
N PRO A 219 -0.82 -10.88 -13.68
CA PRO A 219 0.20 -9.95 -14.19
C PRO A 219 0.70 -8.93 -13.15
N LEU A 220 0.19 -8.88 -11.90
CA LEU A 220 0.38 -7.82 -10.91
C LEU A 220 1.64 -7.98 -10.04
N TYR A 221 2.73 -8.57 -10.56
CA TYR A 221 3.96 -8.88 -9.83
C TYR A 221 5.07 -7.82 -9.97
N THR A 222 4.95 -6.89 -10.91
CA THR A 222 6.10 -6.07 -11.36
C THR A 222 6.60 -5.04 -10.36
N TRP A 223 5.85 -4.79 -9.28
CA TRP A 223 6.29 -3.91 -8.20
C TRP A 223 7.41 -4.53 -7.35
N ILE A 224 7.50 -5.87 -7.29
CA ILE A 224 8.39 -6.55 -6.36
C ILE A 224 9.88 -6.44 -6.72
N PRO A 225 10.32 -6.56 -8.00
CA PRO A 225 11.72 -6.30 -8.35
C PRO A 225 12.12 -4.83 -8.17
N ASP A 226 11.18 -3.88 -8.28
CA ASP A 226 11.46 -2.47 -8.06
C ASP A 226 11.49 -2.10 -6.56
N ALA A 227 10.85 -2.91 -5.70
CA ALA A 227 10.96 -2.79 -4.24
C ALA A 227 12.36 -3.16 -3.71
N MET A 228 13.26 -3.71 -4.53
CA MET A 228 14.63 -4.07 -4.14
C MET A 228 15.55 -2.88 -3.84
N ALA A 229 15.09 -1.66 -4.09
CA ALA A 229 15.74 -0.43 -3.63
C ALA A 229 15.71 -0.24 -2.10
N ALA A 230 14.86 -0.98 -1.39
CA ALA A 230 14.76 -1.00 0.07
C ALA A 230 16.04 -1.51 0.76
N PRO A 231 16.29 -1.13 2.04
CA PRO A 231 17.28 -1.82 2.87
C PRO A 231 17.04 -3.33 2.90
N THR A 232 18.12 -4.13 2.91
CA THR A 232 17.97 -5.58 2.76
C THR A 232 17.14 -6.24 3.87
N PRO A 233 17.20 -5.83 5.15
CA PRO A 233 16.28 -6.36 6.17
C PRO A 233 14.80 -6.14 5.82
N VAL A 234 14.46 -5.00 5.20
CA VAL A 234 13.10 -4.74 4.70
C VAL A 234 12.74 -5.72 3.59
N SER A 235 13.64 -5.90 2.61
CA SER A 235 13.42 -6.88 1.53
C SER A 235 13.21 -8.29 2.09
N ALA A 236 14.03 -8.71 3.08
CA ALA A 236 13.88 -10.00 3.74
C ALA A 236 12.50 -10.14 4.39
N LEU A 237 12.03 -9.12 5.13
CA LEU A 237 10.72 -9.16 5.78
C LEU A 237 9.56 -9.14 4.78
N LEU A 238 9.63 -8.29 3.76
CA LEU A 238 8.59 -8.20 2.71
C LEU A 238 8.39 -9.53 1.98
N HIS A 239 9.48 -10.20 1.62
CA HIS A 239 9.44 -11.42 0.81
C HIS A 239 9.27 -12.70 1.62
N ALA A 240 9.93 -12.79 2.78
CA ALA A 240 9.98 -14.02 3.56
C ALA A 240 8.85 -14.14 4.57
N ALA A 241 8.52 -13.06 5.30
CA ALA A 241 7.48 -13.10 6.31
C ALA A 241 6.08 -13.19 5.70
N CYS A 242 5.18 -12.28 6.00
CA CYS A 242 3.78 -12.40 5.65
C CYS A 242 3.26 -11.34 4.66
N TYR A 243 4.07 -10.34 4.23
CA TYR A 243 3.52 -9.28 3.38
C TYR A 243 3.04 -9.81 2.03
N VAL A 244 3.96 -10.42 1.25
CA VAL A 244 3.59 -11.04 -0.04
C VAL A 244 2.73 -12.30 0.13
N LYS A 245 2.63 -12.81 1.35
CA LYS A 245 1.80 -13.96 1.71
C LYS A 245 0.45 -13.55 2.32
N ALA A 246 0.20 -12.26 2.52
CA ALA A 246 -1.10 -11.80 3.01
C ALA A 246 -2.25 -12.17 2.05
N GLY A 247 -2.00 -12.14 0.72
CA GLY A 247 -2.97 -12.66 -0.25
C GLY A 247 -3.08 -14.20 -0.23
N VAL A 248 -1.99 -14.92 0.05
CA VAL A 248 -2.02 -16.37 0.29
C VAL A 248 -2.90 -16.70 1.51
N TYR A 249 -2.73 -15.94 2.61
CA TYR A 249 -3.58 -16.03 3.80
C TYR A 249 -5.05 -15.77 3.47
N LEU A 250 -5.34 -14.69 2.72
CA LEU A 250 -6.71 -14.33 2.34
C LEU A 250 -7.38 -15.42 1.51
N VAL A 251 -6.66 -16.00 0.54
CA VAL A 251 -7.13 -17.12 -0.28
C VAL A 251 -7.31 -18.38 0.55
N ALA A 252 -6.37 -18.70 1.45
CA ALA A 252 -6.50 -19.83 2.37
C ALA A 252 -7.71 -19.66 3.31
N ARG A 253 -7.92 -18.45 3.83
CA ARG A 253 -9.07 -18.13 4.68
C ARG A 253 -10.40 -18.26 3.94
N ALA A 254 -10.46 -17.98 2.64
CA ALA A 254 -11.67 -18.16 1.85
C ALA A 254 -12.14 -19.63 1.76
N HIS A 255 -11.28 -20.62 2.00
CA HIS A 255 -11.69 -22.02 2.11
C HIS A 255 -12.59 -22.29 3.33
N SER A 256 -12.52 -21.47 4.39
CA SER A 256 -13.43 -21.59 5.53
C SER A 256 -14.85 -21.11 5.24
N LEU A 257 -15.08 -20.42 4.09
CA LEU A 257 -16.40 -19.95 3.67
C LEU A 257 -17.22 -21.02 2.92
N GLY A 258 -16.66 -22.21 2.69
CA GLY A 258 -17.34 -23.33 2.05
C GLY A 258 -16.59 -23.89 0.84
N PRO A 259 -17.17 -24.93 0.21
CA PRO A 259 -16.55 -25.61 -0.93
C PRO A 259 -16.51 -24.68 -2.17
N TRP A 260 -15.38 -24.70 -2.86
CA TRP A 260 -15.17 -23.89 -4.04
C TRP A 260 -15.72 -24.52 -5.32
N PRO A 261 -16.42 -23.74 -6.17
CA PRO A 261 -16.74 -24.16 -7.53
C PRO A 261 -15.48 -24.49 -8.33
N ILE A 262 -15.58 -25.42 -9.27
CA ILE A 262 -14.45 -25.85 -10.10
C ILE A 262 -13.82 -24.68 -10.89
N SER A 263 -14.63 -23.68 -11.27
CA SER A 263 -14.15 -22.47 -11.96
C SER A 263 -13.17 -21.65 -11.13
N TRP A 264 -13.39 -21.54 -9.81
CA TRP A 264 -12.47 -20.84 -8.91
C TRP A 264 -11.16 -21.62 -8.74
N GLN A 265 -11.28 -22.95 -8.60
CA GLN A 265 -10.13 -23.85 -8.50
C GLN A 265 -9.24 -23.74 -9.74
N LEU A 266 -9.80 -23.92 -10.93
CA LEU A 266 -9.07 -23.83 -12.19
C LEU A 266 -8.43 -22.46 -12.40
N LEU A 267 -9.15 -21.37 -12.10
CA LEU A 267 -8.61 -20.01 -12.20
C LEU A 267 -7.35 -19.86 -11.35
N LEU A 268 -7.40 -20.28 -10.10
CA LEU A 268 -6.26 -20.14 -9.17
C LEU A 268 -5.10 -21.08 -9.54
N ILE A 269 -5.39 -22.33 -9.96
CA ILE A 269 -4.39 -23.28 -10.45
C ILE A 269 -3.59 -22.66 -11.60
N TRP A 270 -4.29 -22.09 -12.60
CA TRP A 270 -3.62 -21.52 -13.77
C TRP A 270 -2.91 -20.20 -13.47
N ILE A 271 -3.46 -19.32 -12.62
CA ILE A 271 -2.75 -18.13 -12.13
C ILE A 271 -1.44 -18.55 -11.45
N GLY A 272 -1.46 -19.52 -10.54
CA GLY A 272 -0.27 -20.04 -9.87
C GLY A 272 0.73 -20.65 -10.85
N THR A 273 0.27 -21.47 -11.78
CA THR A 273 1.10 -22.15 -12.79
C THR A 273 1.81 -21.18 -13.71
N ILE A 274 1.10 -20.20 -14.27
CA ILE A 274 1.69 -19.17 -15.12
C ILE A 274 2.68 -18.33 -14.34
N THR A 275 2.32 -17.95 -13.11
CA THR A 275 3.17 -17.10 -12.26
C THR A 275 4.50 -17.77 -11.92
N MET A 276 4.48 -19.06 -11.55
CA MET A 276 5.72 -19.77 -11.22
C MET A 276 6.66 -19.91 -12.43
N LEU A 277 6.12 -20.15 -13.63
CA LEU A 277 6.91 -20.24 -14.85
C LEU A 277 7.49 -18.88 -15.24
N VAL A 278 6.66 -17.84 -15.31
CA VAL A 278 7.10 -16.46 -15.62
C VAL A 278 8.17 -16.01 -14.61
N GLY A 279 7.93 -16.23 -13.31
CA GLY A 279 8.84 -15.81 -12.26
C GLY A 279 10.23 -16.44 -12.40
N VAL A 280 10.35 -17.74 -12.65
CA VAL A 280 11.67 -18.40 -12.80
C VAL A 280 12.39 -17.97 -14.07
N LEU A 281 11.67 -17.80 -15.20
CA LEU A 281 12.28 -17.34 -16.44
C LEU A 281 12.87 -15.94 -16.29
N TYR A 282 12.15 -15.01 -15.64
CA TYR A 282 12.70 -13.68 -15.33
C TYR A 282 13.86 -13.73 -14.32
N ALA A 283 13.86 -14.67 -13.37
CA ALA A 283 14.97 -14.84 -12.42
C ALA A 283 16.28 -15.25 -13.14
N MET A 284 16.19 -16.13 -14.14
CA MET A 284 17.37 -16.63 -14.88
C MET A 284 18.16 -15.55 -15.59
N ILE A 285 17.50 -14.45 -16.02
CA ILE A 285 18.13 -13.35 -16.76
C ILE A 285 18.60 -12.19 -15.85
N GLN A 286 18.48 -12.31 -14.53
CA GLN A 286 18.91 -11.24 -13.62
C GLN A 286 20.41 -11.28 -13.37
N HIS A 287 21.01 -10.07 -13.25
CA HIS A 287 22.40 -9.84 -12.85
C HIS A 287 22.51 -9.32 -11.41
N ASP A 288 21.47 -8.63 -10.89
CA ASP A 288 21.37 -8.17 -9.50
C ASP A 288 20.90 -9.31 -8.60
N LEU A 289 21.69 -9.62 -7.55
CA LEU A 289 21.44 -10.73 -6.63
C LEU A 289 20.07 -10.58 -5.90
N LYS A 290 19.68 -9.36 -5.51
CA LYS A 290 18.38 -9.13 -4.86
C LYS A 290 17.22 -9.26 -5.85
N ARG A 291 17.38 -8.79 -7.09
CA ARG A 291 16.34 -8.92 -8.13
C ARG A 291 16.15 -10.39 -8.53
N LEU A 292 17.21 -11.18 -8.62
CA LEU A 292 17.12 -12.63 -8.82
C LEU A 292 16.24 -13.26 -7.71
N LEU A 293 16.54 -12.94 -6.45
CA LEU A 293 15.73 -13.42 -5.31
C LEU A 293 14.29 -12.93 -5.39
N ALA A 294 14.03 -11.71 -5.83
CA ALA A 294 12.68 -11.16 -5.98
C ALA A 294 11.84 -11.96 -6.98
N PHE A 295 12.38 -12.26 -8.17
CA PHE A 295 11.67 -13.06 -9.18
C PHE A 295 11.47 -14.51 -8.75
N HIS A 296 12.43 -15.09 -8.01
CA HIS A 296 12.19 -16.38 -7.36
C HIS A 296 11.09 -16.32 -6.29
N THR A 297 10.83 -15.17 -5.64
CA THR A 297 9.66 -15.02 -4.76
C THR A 297 8.36 -15.11 -5.56
N VAL A 298 8.27 -14.44 -6.71
CA VAL A 298 7.12 -14.53 -7.62
C VAL A 298 6.86 -16.01 -7.98
N SER A 299 7.92 -16.71 -8.41
CA SER A 299 7.82 -18.12 -8.79
C SER A 299 7.36 -19.00 -7.64
N GLN A 300 7.92 -18.86 -6.44
CA GLN A 300 7.60 -19.72 -5.29
C GLN A 300 6.18 -19.46 -4.73
N ILE A 301 5.67 -18.24 -4.79
CA ILE A 301 4.28 -17.97 -4.42
C ILE A 301 3.31 -18.58 -5.42
N GLY A 302 3.69 -18.73 -6.69
CA GLY A 302 2.93 -19.48 -7.68
C GLY A 302 2.68 -20.94 -7.25
N TYR A 303 3.67 -21.61 -6.64
CA TYR A 303 3.49 -22.96 -6.06
C TYR A 303 2.45 -22.97 -4.94
N MET A 304 2.44 -21.94 -4.07
CA MET A 304 1.45 -21.83 -2.99
C MET A 304 0.04 -21.67 -3.55
N MET A 305 -0.11 -20.79 -4.56
CA MET A 305 -1.41 -20.57 -5.20
C MET A 305 -1.89 -21.80 -5.96
N LEU A 306 -0.99 -22.55 -6.63
CA LEU A 306 -1.31 -23.84 -7.22
C LEU A 306 -1.86 -24.81 -6.15
N GLY A 307 -1.14 -24.98 -5.03
CA GLY A 307 -1.56 -25.87 -3.95
C GLY A 307 -2.94 -25.51 -3.38
N LEU A 308 -3.20 -24.21 -3.11
CA LEU A 308 -4.50 -23.73 -2.63
C LEU A 308 -5.59 -23.91 -3.69
N GLY A 309 -5.28 -23.69 -4.97
CA GLY A 309 -6.20 -23.83 -6.08
C GLY A 309 -6.72 -25.26 -6.28
N LEU A 310 -5.94 -26.28 -5.90
CA LEU A 310 -6.39 -27.68 -5.95
C LEU A 310 -7.59 -27.92 -5.05
N SER A 311 -7.78 -27.11 -4.01
CA SER A 311 -8.92 -27.17 -3.06
C SER A 311 -9.12 -28.54 -2.38
N THR A 312 -8.07 -29.39 -2.38
CA THR A 312 -8.00 -30.65 -1.66
C THR A 312 -7.24 -30.47 -0.34
N SER A 313 -7.53 -31.29 0.67
CA SER A 313 -6.80 -31.25 1.94
C SER A 313 -5.28 -31.38 1.72
N LEU A 314 -4.85 -32.25 0.82
CA LEU A 314 -3.42 -32.42 0.49
C LEU A 314 -2.85 -31.20 -0.22
N GLY A 315 -3.56 -30.61 -1.18
CA GLY A 315 -3.13 -29.41 -1.91
C GLY A 315 -2.98 -28.21 -1.01
N ILE A 316 -3.96 -27.96 -0.14
CA ILE A 316 -3.95 -26.87 0.84
C ILE A 316 -2.81 -27.05 1.84
N ALA A 317 -2.65 -28.28 2.39
CA ALA A 317 -1.54 -28.61 3.29
C ALA A 317 -0.18 -28.37 2.65
N ALA A 318 0.02 -28.86 1.42
CA ALA A 318 1.26 -28.74 0.66
C ALA A 318 1.59 -27.26 0.33
N GLY A 319 0.59 -26.49 -0.12
CA GLY A 319 0.75 -25.07 -0.41
C GLY A 319 1.12 -24.24 0.82
N LEU A 320 0.49 -24.50 1.97
CA LEU A 320 0.76 -23.78 3.21
C LEU A 320 2.05 -24.24 3.90
N LEU A 321 2.42 -25.54 3.80
CA LEU A 321 3.75 -26.01 4.20
C LEU A 321 4.84 -25.34 3.33
N HIS A 322 4.59 -25.18 2.02
CA HIS A 322 5.52 -24.45 1.16
C HIS A 322 5.61 -22.97 1.54
N CYS A 323 4.52 -22.38 1.98
CA CYS A 323 4.48 -21.01 2.51
C CYS A 323 5.40 -20.84 3.74
N LEU A 324 5.35 -21.77 4.70
CA LEU A 324 6.24 -21.81 5.87
C LEU A 324 7.71 -21.96 5.44
N ASN A 325 8.01 -23.00 4.67
CA ASN A 325 9.37 -23.32 4.22
C ASN A 325 10.00 -22.18 3.41
N HIS A 326 9.21 -21.58 2.50
CA HIS A 326 9.62 -20.40 1.75
C HIS A 326 10.01 -19.24 2.67
N GLY A 327 9.31 -19.05 3.77
CA GLY A 327 9.67 -18.01 4.76
C GLY A 327 11.09 -18.19 5.28
N LEU A 328 11.44 -19.41 5.62
CA LEU A 328 12.75 -19.74 6.20
C LEU A 328 13.87 -19.59 5.17
N PHE A 329 13.82 -20.33 4.06
CA PHE A 329 14.94 -20.31 3.11
C PHE A 329 15.06 -18.95 2.41
N LYS A 330 13.96 -18.27 2.14
CA LYS A 330 13.98 -16.96 1.45
C LYS A 330 14.51 -15.85 2.35
N GLY A 331 14.08 -15.85 3.62
CA GLY A 331 14.63 -14.94 4.63
C GLY A 331 16.14 -15.08 4.73
N GLY A 332 16.64 -16.32 4.89
CA GLY A 332 18.06 -16.62 4.95
C GLY A 332 18.82 -16.12 3.71
N LEU A 333 18.31 -16.41 2.50
CA LEU A 333 18.93 -15.99 1.25
C LEU A 333 19.01 -14.45 1.10
N PHE A 334 17.94 -13.73 1.49
CA PHE A 334 17.99 -12.26 1.48
C PHE A 334 18.98 -11.70 2.48
N LEU A 335 19.07 -12.27 3.68
CA LEU A 335 20.06 -11.83 4.67
C LEU A 335 21.49 -12.08 4.19
N CYS A 336 21.77 -13.21 3.51
CA CYS A 336 23.07 -13.46 2.88
C CYS A 336 23.38 -12.46 1.76
N ALA A 337 22.41 -12.19 0.86
CA ALA A 337 22.56 -11.18 -0.18
C ALA A 337 22.82 -9.79 0.40
N GLY A 338 22.18 -9.46 1.54
CA GLY A 338 22.44 -8.22 2.26
C GLY A 338 23.79 -8.16 2.93
N SER A 339 24.33 -9.30 3.39
CA SER A 339 25.69 -9.40 3.93
C SER A 339 26.72 -9.12 2.84
N VAL A 340 26.51 -9.69 1.65
CA VAL A 340 27.37 -9.40 0.48
C VAL A 340 27.29 -7.91 0.11
N ASP A 341 26.09 -7.35 -0.04
CA ASP A 341 25.85 -5.93 -0.39
C ASP A 341 26.49 -4.97 0.64
N LYS A 342 26.35 -5.25 1.95
CA LYS A 342 26.89 -4.40 3.04
C LYS A 342 28.42 -4.31 3.00
N VAL A 343 29.10 -5.42 2.66
CA VAL A 343 30.55 -5.51 2.72
C VAL A 343 31.20 -5.08 1.40
N THR A 344 30.68 -5.51 0.25
CA THR A 344 31.28 -5.22 -1.05
C THR A 344 30.81 -3.89 -1.65
N GLY A 345 29.62 -3.41 -1.22
CA GLY A 345 28.97 -2.21 -1.76
C GLY A 345 28.29 -2.44 -3.12
N THR A 346 28.19 -3.69 -3.58
CA THR A 346 27.53 -4.04 -4.86
C THR A 346 26.71 -5.30 -4.76
N ARG A 347 25.68 -5.40 -5.59
CA ARG A 347 24.79 -6.56 -5.76
C ARG A 347 24.93 -7.18 -7.15
N ASP A 348 25.73 -6.56 -8.00
CA ASP A 348 25.96 -7.01 -9.36
C ASP A 348 26.85 -8.25 -9.34
N MET A 349 26.27 -9.39 -9.73
CA MET A 349 26.96 -10.67 -9.74
C MET A 349 28.15 -10.69 -10.68
N ASP A 350 28.14 -9.90 -11.76
CA ASP A 350 29.25 -9.83 -12.71
C ASP A 350 30.49 -9.10 -12.15
N ARG A 351 30.30 -8.32 -11.07
CA ARG A 351 31.38 -7.63 -10.34
C ARG A 351 31.88 -8.37 -9.11
N LEU A 352 31.17 -9.44 -8.72
CA LEU A 352 31.51 -10.28 -7.55
C LEU A 352 32.27 -11.55 -8.02
N GLY A 353 32.90 -12.25 -7.10
CA GLY A 353 33.57 -13.56 -7.33
C GLY A 353 34.45 -13.92 -6.15
N GLY A 354 34.72 -15.22 -5.95
CA GLY A 354 35.66 -15.72 -4.94
C GLY A 354 35.28 -15.42 -3.47
N LEU A 355 34.09 -14.92 -3.20
CA LEU A 355 33.71 -14.50 -1.84
C LEU A 355 33.62 -15.65 -0.85
N GLY A 356 33.54 -16.90 -1.31
CA GLY A 356 33.48 -18.08 -0.43
C GLY A 356 34.73 -18.23 0.47
N LYS A 357 35.90 -17.81 -0.01
CA LYS A 357 37.15 -17.80 0.79
C LYS A 357 37.13 -16.70 1.87
N ARG A 358 36.43 -15.60 1.63
CA ARG A 358 36.43 -14.39 2.48
C ARG A 358 35.22 -14.30 3.40
N MET A 359 34.10 -14.95 3.01
CA MET A 359 32.81 -14.97 3.70
C MET A 359 32.31 -16.43 3.84
N PRO A 360 33.07 -17.36 4.45
CA PRO A 360 32.73 -18.78 4.47
C PRO A 360 31.41 -19.07 5.20
N MET A 361 31.12 -18.39 6.31
CA MET A 361 29.88 -18.61 7.05
C MET A 361 28.68 -18.09 6.26
N THR A 362 28.78 -16.91 5.63
CA THR A 362 27.75 -16.39 4.73
C THR A 362 27.51 -17.33 3.56
N MET A 363 28.57 -17.93 2.97
CA MET A 363 28.44 -18.92 1.90
C MET A 363 27.72 -20.19 2.36
N ILE A 364 28.02 -20.71 3.55
CA ILE A 364 27.34 -21.91 4.09
C ILE A 364 25.84 -21.63 4.27
N LEU A 365 25.48 -20.47 4.85
CA LEU A 365 24.07 -20.09 5.03
C LEU A 365 23.35 -19.90 3.68
N TRP A 366 24.06 -19.31 2.67
CA TRP A 366 23.56 -19.21 1.32
C TRP A 366 23.30 -20.58 0.68
N LEU A 367 24.25 -21.54 0.81
CA LEU A 367 24.12 -22.88 0.24
C LEU A 367 22.94 -23.65 0.84
N ILE A 368 22.70 -23.54 2.16
CA ILE A 368 21.52 -24.13 2.83
C ILE A 368 20.23 -23.57 2.23
N GLY A 369 20.13 -22.26 2.09
CA GLY A 369 18.97 -21.61 1.49
C GLY A 369 18.81 -21.97 0.00
N ALA A 370 19.89 -21.99 -0.77
CA ALA A 370 19.91 -22.35 -2.18
C ALA A 370 19.51 -23.82 -2.43
N ALA A 371 20.01 -24.74 -1.62
CA ALA A 371 19.61 -26.15 -1.65
C ALA A 371 18.12 -26.32 -1.30
N SER A 372 17.65 -25.60 -0.27
CA SER A 372 16.26 -25.66 0.16
C SER A 372 15.31 -25.13 -0.93
N ILE A 373 15.54 -23.95 -1.50
CA ILE A 373 14.67 -23.38 -2.54
C ILE A 373 14.70 -24.20 -3.84
N SER A 374 15.83 -24.84 -4.14
CA SER A 374 15.99 -25.72 -5.30
C SER A 374 15.25 -27.05 -5.15
N GLY A 375 14.90 -27.42 -3.91
CA GLY A 375 14.23 -28.68 -3.61
C GLY A 375 15.21 -29.85 -3.53
N VAL A 376 16.39 -29.61 -2.95
CA VAL A 376 17.35 -30.70 -2.65
C VAL A 376 16.82 -31.50 -1.48
N PRO A 377 16.81 -32.85 -1.54
CA PRO A 377 16.46 -33.70 -0.42
C PRO A 377 17.20 -33.34 0.88
N LEU A 378 16.60 -33.60 2.01
CA LEU A 378 17.02 -33.20 3.37
C LEU A 378 16.78 -31.74 3.75
N PHE A 379 16.37 -30.89 2.82
CA PHE A 379 15.97 -29.50 3.10
C PHE A 379 14.46 -29.33 2.96
N SER A 380 13.93 -28.36 3.69
CA SER A 380 12.48 -28.13 3.84
C SER A 380 11.73 -27.89 2.52
N GLY A 381 12.40 -27.25 1.53
CA GLY A 381 11.79 -26.98 0.24
C GLY A 381 11.47 -28.21 -0.59
N PHE A 382 12.25 -29.28 -0.45
CA PHE A 382 11.98 -30.54 -1.11
C PHE A 382 10.63 -31.13 -0.68
N VAL A 383 10.42 -31.25 0.63
CA VAL A 383 9.21 -31.89 1.19
C VAL A 383 7.95 -31.20 0.69
N SER A 384 7.90 -29.89 0.77
CA SER A 384 6.71 -29.13 0.34
C SER A 384 6.48 -29.18 -1.17
N LYS A 385 7.52 -29.12 -1.99
CA LYS A 385 7.40 -29.24 -3.44
C LYS A 385 6.94 -30.64 -3.86
N TRP A 386 7.53 -31.69 -3.25
CA TRP A 386 7.12 -33.07 -3.48
C TRP A 386 5.65 -33.28 -3.16
N LEU A 387 5.14 -32.74 -2.04
CA LEU A 387 3.72 -32.80 -1.70
C LEU A 387 2.85 -32.04 -2.71
N ILE A 388 3.28 -30.89 -3.22
CA ILE A 388 2.54 -30.13 -4.27
C ILE A 388 2.44 -30.95 -5.55
N TYR A 389 3.51 -31.63 -5.98
CA TYR A 389 3.50 -32.45 -7.18
C TYR A 389 2.50 -33.63 -7.04
N ASN A 390 2.56 -34.33 -5.89
CA ASN A 390 1.62 -35.42 -5.61
C ASN A 390 0.17 -34.92 -5.59
N ALA A 391 -0.10 -33.83 -4.87
CA ALA A 391 -1.43 -33.26 -4.80
C ALA A 391 -1.98 -32.86 -6.19
N ALA A 392 -1.12 -32.27 -7.05
CA ALA A 392 -1.53 -31.89 -8.40
C ALA A 392 -1.82 -33.10 -9.30
N LEU A 393 -1.00 -34.15 -9.21
CA LEU A 393 -1.23 -35.40 -9.96
C LEU A 393 -2.49 -36.13 -9.49
N GLU A 394 -2.72 -36.25 -8.18
CA GLU A 394 -3.94 -36.84 -7.62
C GLU A 394 -5.22 -36.07 -8.00
N ALA A 395 -5.13 -34.76 -8.10
CA ALA A 395 -6.23 -33.90 -8.57
C ALA A 395 -6.41 -33.93 -10.11
N GLY A 396 -5.66 -34.77 -10.84
CA GLY A 396 -5.71 -34.82 -12.29
C GLY A 396 -5.10 -33.62 -13.03
N GLN A 397 -4.38 -32.74 -12.31
CA GLN A 397 -3.77 -31.52 -12.87
C GLN A 397 -2.36 -31.79 -13.39
N VAL A 398 -2.24 -32.67 -14.40
CA VAL A 398 -0.96 -33.16 -14.94
C VAL A 398 -0.09 -32.06 -15.51
N ILE A 399 -0.65 -31.11 -16.29
CA ILE A 399 0.13 -30.01 -16.88
C ILE A 399 0.70 -29.08 -15.79
N PRO A 400 -0.08 -28.58 -14.81
CA PRO A 400 0.45 -27.84 -13.68
C PRO A 400 1.55 -28.57 -12.91
N ALA A 401 1.42 -29.90 -12.72
CA ALA A 401 2.43 -30.73 -12.05
C ALA A 401 3.75 -30.77 -12.83
N ILE A 402 3.70 -30.99 -14.15
CA ILE A 402 4.88 -31.00 -15.03
C ILE A 402 5.56 -29.63 -15.05
N VAL A 403 4.77 -28.55 -15.16
CA VAL A 403 5.32 -27.17 -15.13
C VAL A 403 5.99 -26.91 -13.78
N ALA A 404 5.37 -27.32 -12.67
CA ALA A 404 5.94 -27.11 -11.33
C ALA A 404 7.27 -27.86 -11.19
N TRP A 405 7.37 -29.10 -11.68
CA TRP A 405 8.62 -29.86 -11.69
C TRP A 405 9.69 -29.18 -12.57
N PHE A 406 9.34 -28.76 -13.78
CA PHE A 406 10.23 -28.06 -14.70
C PHE A 406 10.76 -26.74 -14.10
N VAL A 407 9.89 -25.96 -13.45
CA VAL A 407 10.28 -24.71 -12.73
C VAL A 407 11.28 -25.01 -11.61
N SER A 408 11.16 -26.15 -10.93
CA SER A 408 12.16 -26.58 -9.92
C SER A 408 13.53 -26.80 -10.55
N LEU A 409 13.59 -27.47 -11.72
CA LEU A 409 14.83 -27.67 -12.44
C LEU A 409 15.48 -26.32 -12.82
N LEU A 410 14.71 -25.40 -13.38
CA LEU A 410 15.21 -24.05 -13.71
C LEU A 410 15.68 -23.28 -12.46
N THR A 411 15.05 -23.50 -11.31
CA THR A 411 15.48 -22.92 -10.03
C THR A 411 16.87 -23.43 -9.63
N VAL A 412 17.16 -24.73 -9.79
CA VAL A 412 18.52 -25.30 -9.56
C VAL A 412 19.55 -24.56 -10.42
N PHE A 413 19.31 -24.45 -11.72
CA PHE A 413 20.24 -23.74 -12.63
C PHE A 413 20.47 -22.29 -12.23
N SER A 414 19.42 -21.57 -11.86
CA SER A 414 19.51 -20.19 -11.41
C SER A 414 20.36 -20.01 -10.15
N PHE A 415 20.22 -20.91 -9.16
CA PHE A 415 21.02 -20.87 -7.93
C PHE A 415 22.43 -21.41 -8.11
N LEU A 416 22.67 -22.35 -9.01
CA LEU A 416 24.02 -22.75 -9.43
C LEU A 416 24.75 -21.55 -10.07
N LYS A 417 24.10 -20.83 -10.98
CA LYS A 417 24.64 -19.60 -11.56
C LYS A 417 25.03 -18.60 -10.47
N ALA A 418 24.11 -18.25 -9.57
CA ALA A 418 24.37 -17.27 -8.52
C ALA A 418 25.48 -17.72 -7.55
N THR A 419 25.51 -18.98 -7.17
CA THR A 419 26.51 -19.52 -6.25
C THR A 419 27.90 -19.55 -6.90
N SER A 420 28.00 -20.06 -8.14
CA SER A 420 29.29 -20.12 -8.86
C SER A 420 29.84 -18.72 -9.08
N THR A 421 29.02 -17.78 -9.54
CA THR A 421 29.46 -16.43 -9.88
C THR A 421 29.88 -15.62 -8.64
N VAL A 422 29.13 -15.71 -7.53
CA VAL A 422 29.38 -14.85 -6.36
C VAL A 422 30.44 -15.46 -5.44
N PHE A 423 30.37 -16.78 -5.19
CA PHE A 423 31.17 -17.40 -4.12
C PHE A 423 32.34 -18.25 -4.62
N LEU A 424 32.22 -18.92 -5.78
CA LEU A 424 33.14 -19.97 -6.18
C LEU A 424 34.05 -19.56 -7.35
N SER A 425 33.73 -18.52 -8.14
CA SER A 425 34.57 -18.05 -9.23
C SER A 425 35.81 -17.33 -8.74
N ASP A 426 36.68 -16.92 -9.67
CA ASP A 426 37.84 -16.05 -9.39
C ASP A 426 37.39 -14.69 -8.84
N ASP A 427 38.32 -14.01 -8.13
CA ASP A 427 38.02 -12.73 -7.46
C ASP A 427 37.49 -11.68 -8.46
N GLY A 428 36.36 -11.13 -8.19
CA GLY A 428 35.77 -10.02 -8.94
C GLY A 428 36.41 -8.66 -8.58
N PRO A 429 36.13 -7.60 -9.37
CA PRO A 429 36.68 -6.26 -9.14
C PRO A 429 36.39 -5.71 -7.75
N ASP A 430 35.21 -6.03 -7.19
CA ASP A 430 34.74 -5.54 -5.88
C ASP A 430 34.94 -6.57 -4.76
N SER A 431 35.42 -7.77 -5.04
CA SER A 431 35.59 -8.86 -4.06
C SER A 431 36.71 -8.62 -3.05
N ALA A 432 37.66 -7.76 -3.36
CA ALA A 432 38.78 -7.44 -2.48
C ALA A 432 38.35 -6.87 -1.12
N LYS A 433 37.19 -6.22 -1.07
CA LYS A 433 36.57 -5.68 0.17
C LYS A 433 35.89 -6.76 1.01
N GLY A 434 35.74 -7.99 0.51
CA GLY A 434 35.04 -9.09 1.15
C GLY A 434 35.64 -9.42 2.52
N ARG A 435 34.81 -9.47 3.55
CA ARG A 435 35.11 -9.93 4.89
C ARG A 435 33.83 -10.48 5.52
N GLU A 436 33.98 -11.36 6.52
CA GLU A 436 32.80 -11.87 7.20
C GLU A 436 32.05 -10.76 7.97
N VAL A 437 30.76 -10.87 8.04
CA VAL A 437 29.89 -9.88 8.71
C VAL A 437 29.83 -10.11 10.23
N PRO A 438 29.41 -9.11 11.03
CA PRO A 438 29.23 -9.26 12.47
C PRO A 438 28.30 -10.44 12.85
N TRP A 439 28.55 -11.02 14.04
CA TRP A 439 27.85 -12.23 14.52
C TRP A 439 26.33 -12.08 14.57
N THR A 440 25.78 -10.87 14.86
CA THR A 440 24.31 -10.65 14.86
C THR A 440 23.69 -10.83 13.49
N MET A 441 24.42 -10.49 12.43
CA MET A 441 23.99 -10.71 11.06
C MET A 441 24.04 -12.20 10.70
N LEU A 442 25.09 -12.91 11.08
CA LEU A 442 25.19 -14.37 10.90
C LEU A 442 24.11 -15.10 11.69
N ALA A 443 23.90 -14.72 12.95
CA ALA A 443 22.92 -15.36 13.83
C ALA A 443 21.49 -15.24 13.27
N GLY A 444 21.09 -14.08 12.73
CA GLY A 444 19.81 -13.91 12.04
C GLY A 444 19.63 -14.89 10.89
N GLY A 445 20.67 -15.07 10.05
CA GLY A 445 20.68 -16.02 8.95
C GLY A 445 20.69 -17.49 9.44
N ALA A 446 21.45 -17.77 10.49
CA ALA A 446 21.59 -19.13 11.06
C ALA A 446 20.26 -19.65 11.64
N VAL A 447 19.47 -18.81 12.32
CA VAL A 447 18.12 -19.19 12.82
C VAL A 447 17.24 -19.70 11.67
N LEU A 448 17.22 -18.99 10.57
CA LEU A 448 16.39 -19.35 9.40
C LEU A 448 16.93 -20.58 8.66
N ALA A 449 18.25 -20.71 8.55
CA ALA A 449 18.92 -21.88 7.98
C ALA A 449 18.66 -23.15 8.81
N THR A 450 18.75 -23.05 10.16
CA THR A 450 18.43 -24.15 11.07
C THR A 450 16.98 -24.62 10.91
N GLY A 451 16.03 -23.68 10.80
CA GLY A 451 14.64 -24.03 10.50
C GLY A 451 14.48 -24.76 9.16
N SER A 452 15.22 -24.35 8.12
CA SER A 452 15.20 -25.02 6.81
C SER A 452 15.76 -26.45 6.85
N ILE A 453 16.77 -26.70 7.66
CA ILE A 453 17.31 -28.06 7.89
C ILE A 453 16.34 -28.88 8.74
N LEU A 454 15.83 -28.31 9.84
CA LEU A 454 14.93 -29.00 10.76
C LEU A 454 13.69 -29.53 10.04
N PHE A 455 13.01 -28.70 9.27
CA PHE A 455 11.79 -29.09 8.55
C PHE A 455 12.05 -29.93 7.28
N GLY A 456 13.30 -30.07 6.88
CA GLY A 456 13.73 -31.01 5.85
C GLY A 456 14.01 -32.41 6.43
N LEU A 457 14.72 -32.49 7.56
CA LEU A 457 15.05 -33.75 8.23
C LEU A 457 13.87 -34.29 9.03
N ALA A 458 13.12 -33.40 9.69
CA ALA A 458 12.00 -33.74 10.56
C ALA A 458 10.72 -33.00 10.16
N PRO A 459 10.18 -33.23 8.95
CA PRO A 459 8.97 -32.51 8.46
C PRO A 459 7.74 -32.81 9.32
N GLN A 460 7.73 -33.94 10.04
CA GLN A 460 6.68 -34.29 10.99
C GLN A 460 6.44 -33.21 12.05
N VAL A 461 7.46 -32.44 12.43
CA VAL A 461 7.31 -31.34 13.40
C VAL A 461 6.39 -30.26 12.83
N ALA A 462 6.67 -29.79 11.61
CA ALA A 462 5.84 -28.81 10.96
C ALA A 462 4.42 -29.31 10.68
N ILE A 463 4.30 -30.59 10.25
CA ILE A 463 3.02 -31.20 9.88
C ILE A 463 2.13 -31.38 11.11
N ASN A 464 2.62 -32.02 12.16
CA ASN A 464 1.80 -32.33 13.33
C ASN A 464 1.44 -31.09 14.15
N TYR A 465 2.37 -30.14 14.31
CA TYR A 465 2.19 -29.02 15.22
C TYR A 465 1.64 -27.75 14.53
N LEU A 466 1.72 -27.64 13.20
CA LEU A 466 1.29 -26.45 12.48
C LEU A 466 0.30 -26.74 11.35
N ILE A 467 0.54 -27.76 10.49
CA ILE A 467 -0.28 -28.00 9.31
C ILE A 467 -1.57 -28.77 9.66
N ASN A 468 -1.49 -29.81 10.47
CA ASN A 468 -2.68 -30.56 10.86
C ASN A 468 -3.69 -29.71 11.67
N PRO A 469 -3.27 -28.90 12.67
CA PRO A 469 -4.16 -27.97 13.36
C PRO A 469 -4.80 -26.93 12.43
N LEU A 470 -4.04 -26.46 11.44
CA LEU A 470 -4.53 -25.54 10.43
C LEU A 470 -5.62 -26.18 9.55
N LEU A 471 -5.43 -27.43 9.09
CA LEU A 471 -6.45 -28.15 8.31
C LEU A 471 -7.74 -28.31 9.12
N LEU A 472 -7.63 -28.70 10.40
CA LEU A 472 -8.77 -28.81 11.29
C LEU A 472 -9.52 -27.45 11.44
N SER A 473 -8.79 -26.33 11.52
CA SER A 473 -9.41 -25.00 11.61
C SER A 473 -10.12 -24.57 10.32
N LEU A 474 -9.79 -25.17 9.18
CA LEU A 474 -10.50 -24.99 7.91
C LEU A 474 -11.62 -26.00 7.68
N GLY A 475 -11.89 -26.88 8.66
CA GLY A 475 -12.88 -27.95 8.53
C GLY A 475 -12.43 -29.11 7.62
N LEU A 476 -11.11 -29.26 7.43
CA LEU A 476 -10.51 -30.27 6.55
C LEU A 476 -9.85 -31.38 7.38
N ALA A 477 -9.97 -32.62 6.90
CA ALA A 477 -9.29 -33.74 7.55
C ALA A 477 -7.78 -33.73 7.26
N PRO A 478 -6.92 -34.04 8.26
CA PRO A 478 -5.52 -34.33 8.05
C PRO A 478 -5.34 -35.58 7.15
N VAL A 479 -4.58 -35.43 6.06
CA VAL A 479 -4.38 -36.51 5.04
C VAL A 479 -2.92 -36.93 4.93
N ILE A 480 -2.03 -36.29 5.66
CA ILE A 480 -0.61 -36.62 5.67
C ILE A 480 -0.34 -37.49 6.88
N HIS A 481 -0.04 -38.78 6.62
CA HIS A 481 0.33 -39.71 7.66
C HIS A 481 1.82 -39.62 7.96
N VAL A 482 2.15 -39.41 9.23
CA VAL A 482 3.51 -39.14 9.69
C VAL A 482 4.03 -40.36 10.44
N SER A 483 5.20 -40.84 10.04
CA SER A 483 5.98 -41.85 10.77
C SER A 483 7.22 -41.25 11.42
N TRP A 484 7.98 -42.01 12.21
CA TRP A 484 9.16 -41.51 12.92
C TRP A 484 10.21 -40.86 12.00
N MET A 485 10.40 -41.38 10.78
CA MET A 485 11.39 -40.88 9.82
C MET A 485 10.80 -40.59 8.43
N GLY A 486 9.48 -40.54 8.31
CA GLY A 486 8.88 -40.36 7.00
C GLY A 486 7.47 -39.85 7.02
N LEU A 487 6.92 -39.59 5.84
CA LEU A 487 5.54 -39.23 5.59
C LEU A 487 4.99 -40.05 4.43
N THR A 488 3.69 -40.35 4.53
CA THR A 488 2.90 -40.84 3.43
C THR A 488 1.76 -39.89 3.14
N ALA A 489 1.59 -39.54 1.88
CA ALA A 489 0.54 -38.62 1.44
C ALA A 489 0.05 -39.06 0.07
N GLY A 490 -1.25 -39.36 -0.02
CA GLY A 490 -1.81 -39.94 -1.22
C GLY A 490 -1.11 -41.25 -1.62
N ASN A 491 -0.72 -41.39 -2.87
CA ASN A 491 0.00 -42.54 -3.40
C ASN A 491 1.52 -42.49 -3.19
N GLY A 492 2.05 -41.46 -2.51
CA GLY A 492 3.48 -41.26 -2.32
C GLY A 492 3.94 -41.45 -0.90
N SER A 493 5.19 -41.92 -0.73
CA SER A 493 5.88 -42.00 0.53
C SER A 493 7.25 -41.38 0.45
N TRP A 494 7.65 -40.65 1.50
CA TRP A 494 8.97 -40.04 1.62
C TRP A 494 9.59 -40.41 2.97
N PHE A 495 10.86 -40.81 2.94
CA PHE A 495 11.65 -41.11 4.14
C PHE A 495 12.92 -40.25 4.13
N SER A 496 13.21 -39.59 5.24
CA SER A 496 14.42 -38.77 5.39
C SER A 496 15.69 -39.62 5.23
N THR A 497 15.66 -40.90 5.63
CA THR A 497 16.75 -41.85 5.42
C THR A 497 17.00 -42.12 3.92
N ALA A 498 15.96 -42.27 3.13
CA ALA A 498 16.08 -42.43 1.68
C ALA A 498 16.70 -41.17 1.04
N GLY A 499 16.28 -39.95 1.49
CA GLY A 499 16.90 -38.71 1.09
C GLY A 499 18.38 -38.63 1.44
N LEU A 500 18.77 -39.05 2.62
CA LEU A 500 20.16 -39.10 3.03
C LEU A 500 20.98 -40.02 2.14
N VAL A 501 20.46 -41.22 1.86
CA VAL A 501 21.12 -42.19 0.95
C VAL A 501 21.26 -41.58 -0.43
N MET A 502 20.22 -40.90 -0.98
CA MET A 502 20.30 -40.27 -2.30
C MET A 502 21.37 -39.16 -2.35
N VAL A 503 21.45 -38.33 -1.32
CA VAL A 503 22.48 -37.26 -1.24
C VAL A 503 23.87 -37.87 -1.10
N LEU A 504 24.07 -38.89 -0.27
CA LEU A 504 25.36 -39.56 -0.13
C LEU A 504 25.79 -40.26 -1.42
N LEU A 505 24.86 -40.92 -2.13
CA LEU A 505 25.13 -41.49 -3.44
C LEU A 505 25.54 -40.41 -4.46
N ALA A 506 24.79 -39.31 -4.52
CA ALA A 506 25.12 -38.20 -5.41
C ALA A 506 26.48 -37.58 -5.11
N LEU A 507 26.80 -37.37 -3.84
CA LEU A 507 28.13 -36.95 -3.41
C LEU A 507 29.21 -37.94 -3.77
N GLY A 508 28.94 -39.24 -3.53
CA GLY A 508 29.88 -40.34 -3.88
C GLY A 508 30.16 -40.38 -5.39
N VAL A 509 29.14 -40.30 -6.21
CA VAL A 509 29.25 -40.20 -7.65
C VAL A 509 30.00 -38.93 -8.08
N GLY A 510 29.68 -37.76 -7.47
CA GLY A 510 30.39 -36.51 -7.72
C GLY A 510 31.89 -36.57 -7.38
N ILE A 511 32.23 -37.17 -6.23
CA ILE A 511 33.62 -37.40 -5.84
C ILE A 511 34.29 -38.37 -6.81
N LEU A 512 33.60 -39.46 -7.19
CA LEU A 512 34.11 -40.42 -8.16
C LEU A 512 34.44 -39.76 -9.52
N ILE A 513 33.51 -38.96 -10.05
CA ILE A 513 33.71 -38.17 -11.28
C ILE A 513 34.89 -37.22 -11.14
N TYR A 514 34.99 -36.54 -9.98
CA TYR A 514 36.09 -35.64 -9.68
C TYR A 514 37.44 -36.40 -9.61
N CYS A 515 37.48 -37.50 -8.93
CA CYS A 515 38.69 -38.36 -8.82
C CYS A 515 39.13 -38.96 -10.16
N ILE A 516 38.17 -39.36 -11.02
CA ILE A 516 38.45 -39.80 -12.39
C ILE A 516 38.89 -38.64 -13.26
N GLY A 517 38.26 -37.47 -13.12
CA GLY A 517 38.58 -36.27 -13.89
C GLY A 517 39.98 -35.71 -13.65
N ILE A 518 40.54 -35.86 -12.42
CA ILE A 518 41.89 -35.36 -12.07
C ILE A 518 42.97 -36.04 -12.87
N PRO A 519 43.07 -37.38 -12.92
CA PRO A 519 44.12 -38.06 -13.72
C PRO A 519 43.90 -37.85 -15.22
N MET A 520 42.67 -37.84 -15.71
CA MET A 520 42.36 -37.56 -17.10
C MET A 520 42.75 -36.13 -17.53
N ARG A 521 42.51 -35.15 -16.65
CA ARG A 521 43.01 -33.78 -16.83
C ARG A 521 44.53 -33.70 -16.82
N ARG A 522 45.23 -34.42 -15.92
CA ARG A 522 46.71 -34.52 -15.89
C ARG A 522 47.27 -35.16 -17.15
N MET A 523 46.61 -36.20 -17.66
CA MET A 523 46.99 -36.89 -18.89
C MET A 523 46.79 -35.97 -20.11
N LEU A 524 45.71 -35.21 -20.17
CA LEU A 524 45.43 -34.24 -21.24
C LEU A 524 46.46 -33.08 -21.21
N LEU A 525 46.75 -32.56 -20.01
CA LEU A 525 47.75 -31.49 -19.81
C LEU A 525 49.19 -31.98 -20.13
N ALA A 526 49.48 -33.25 -19.86
CA ALA A 526 50.76 -33.85 -20.27
C ALA A 526 50.86 -34.03 -21.78
N ALA A 527 49.74 -34.25 -22.47
CA ALA A 527 49.69 -34.42 -23.93
C ALA A 527 49.64 -33.10 -24.71
N THR A 528 49.08 -32.02 -24.12
CA THR A 528 48.85 -30.75 -24.83
C THR A 528 49.74 -29.58 -24.33
N GLY A 529 50.60 -29.81 -23.33
CA GLY A 529 51.39 -28.76 -22.67
C GLY A 529 50.57 -27.94 -21.68
N PRO A 530 51.21 -27.05 -20.88
CA PRO A 530 50.47 -26.23 -19.92
C PRO A 530 49.62 -25.21 -20.66
N VAL A 531 48.31 -25.46 -20.67
CA VAL A 531 47.35 -24.43 -21.05
C VAL A 531 47.39 -23.38 -19.94
N SER A 532 47.92 -22.23 -20.21
CA SER A 532 47.96 -21.10 -19.29
C SER A 532 46.57 -20.53 -19.17
N GLY A 533 45.83 -20.99 -18.20
CA GLY A 533 44.45 -20.54 -17.92
C GLY A 533 43.68 -21.59 -17.18
N THR A 534 43.52 -21.41 -15.87
CA THR A 534 42.91 -22.37 -14.94
C THR A 534 41.41 -22.35 -14.89
N SER A 535 40.72 -21.67 -15.76
CA SER A 535 39.24 -21.62 -15.78
C SER A 535 38.76 -22.60 -16.86
N GLY A 536 37.94 -23.56 -16.42
CA GLY A 536 37.30 -24.57 -17.26
C GLY A 536 36.18 -24.00 -18.15
N VAL A 537 36.43 -22.87 -18.79
CA VAL A 537 35.55 -22.29 -19.78
C VAL A 537 35.73 -23.03 -21.08
N PHE A 538 34.64 -23.54 -21.66
CA PHE A 538 34.63 -24.07 -23.01
C PHE A 538 34.75 -22.92 -24.02
N SER A 539 35.97 -22.68 -24.50
CA SER A 539 36.28 -21.58 -25.43
C SER A 539 36.09 -21.95 -26.90
N GLY A 540 35.57 -23.14 -27.19
CA GLY A 540 35.49 -23.63 -28.58
C GLY A 540 36.85 -23.79 -29.29
N GLY A 541 37.95 -23.82 -28.53
CA GLY A 541 39.34 -23.93 -29.08
C GLY A 541 40.03 -22.59 -29.31
N GLU A 542 39.39 -21.47 -29.01
CA GLU A 542 40.06 -20.15 -29.06
C GLU A 542 40.96 -19.90 -27.85
N PRO A 543 42.19 -19.37 -28.02
CA PRO A 543 43.03 -19.00 -26.92
C PRO A 543 42.43 -17.86 -26.11
N LEU A 544 42.35 -18.02 -24.78
CA LEU A 544 41.87 -17.00 -23.88
C LEU A 544 43.02 -16.08 -23.45
N ASP A 545 42.93 -14.80 -23.83
CA ASP A 545 43.87 -13.77 -23.40
C ASP A 545 43.46 -13.28 -22.00
N GLY A 546 44.04 -13.86 -20.95
CA GLY A 546 43.84 -13.48 -19.56
C GLY A 546 43.03 -14.46 -18.72
N PRO A 547 42.80 -14.20 -17.41
CA PRO A 547 42.02 -15.07 -16.53
C PRO A 547 40.60 -15.16 -17.03
N ALA A 548 40.22 -16.34 -17.53
CA ALA A 548 38.87 -16.58 -18.05
C ALA A 548 37.85 -16.58 -16.92
N ARG A 549 36.97 -15.59 -16.97
CA ARG A 549 35.85 -15.42 -16.06
C ARG A 549 34.57 -15.65 -16.83
N LEU A 550 33.70 -16.54 -16.32
CA LEU A 550 32.33 -16.66 -16.83
C LEU A 550 31.48 -15.57 -16.17
N PRO A 551 31.20 -14.46 -16.85
CA PRO A 551 30.24 -13.52 -16.32
C PRO A 551 28.84 -14.14 -16.33
N SER A 552 28.03 -13.84 -15.34
CA SER A 552 26.60 -14.27 -15.30
C SER A 552 25.80 -13.75 -16.50
N SER A 553 26.33 -12.70 -17.16
CA SER A 553 25.79 -12.09 -18.36
C SER A 553 25.73 -13.06 -19.54
N ASP A 554 26.70 -13.92 -19.78
CA ASP A 554 26.72 -14.78 -20.96
C ASP A 554 25.58 -15.78 -20.97
N PHE A 555 25.36 -16.47 -19.86
CA PHE A 555 24.23 -17.39 -19.72
C PHE A 555 22.88 -16.65 -19.81
N SER A 556 22.78 -15.49 -19.18
CA SER A 556 21.58 -14.67 -19.18
C SER A 556 21.27 -14.11 -20.57
N LEU A 557 22.30 -13.74 -21.36
CA LEU A 557 22.14 -13.22 -22.72
C LEU A 557 21.61 -14.28 -23.67
N ILE A 558 22.14 -15.51 -23.60
CA ILE A 558 21.68 -16.63 -24.43
C ILE A 558 20.16 -16.86 -24.17
N ILE A 559 19.74 -16.97 -22.91
CA ILE A 559 18.33 -17.19 -22.57
C ILE A 559 17.47 -16.00 -23.01
N LYS A 560 17.93 -14.77 -22.71
CA LYS A 560 17.20 -13.55 -23.08
C LYS A 560 17.00 -13.43 -24.58
N ASN A 561 18.01 -13.74 -25.38
CA ASN A 561 17.93 -13.65 -26.84
C ASN A 561 17.05 -14.78 -27.41
N SER A 562 17.18 -16.00 -26.92
CA SER A 562 16.39 -17.15 -27.35
C SER A 562 14.90 -17.00 -27.02
N LEU A 563 14.57 -16.39 -25.88
CA LEU A 563 13.20 -16.18 -25.41
C LEU A 563 12.73 -14.72 -25.55
N ALA A 564 13.42 -13.90 -26.38
CA ALA A 564 13.06 -12.50 -26.54
C ALA A 564 11.59 -12.24 -26.92
N PRO A 565 10.95 -13.01 -27.84
CA PRO A 565 9.53 -12.83 -28.12
C PRO A 565 8.65 -13.07 -26.90
N PHE A 566 8.95 -14.07 -26.07
CA PHE A 566 8.24 -14.38 -24.85
C PHE A 566 8.36 -13.25 -23.83
N TYR A 567 9.58 -12.77 -23.54
CA TYR A 567 9.79 -11.66 -22.61
C TYR A 567 9.07 -10.39 -23.03
N ASN A 568 9.05 -10.08 -24.34
CA ASN A 568 8.35 -8.93 -24.87
C ASN A 568 6.83 -9.04 -24.75
N LEU A 569 6.28 -10.25 -24.89
CA LEU A 569 4.84 -10.52 -24.77
C LEU A 569 4.37 -10.48 -23.31
N VAL A 570 5.18 -11.04 -22.41
CA VAL A 570 4.81 -11.30 -21.01
C VAL A 570 5.26 -10.16 -20.06
N ASP A 571 5.81 -9.05 -20.57
CA ASP A 571 6.18 -7.88 -19.76
C ASP A 571 4.95 -6.99 -19.44
N PRO A 572 4.36 -7.07 -18.22
CA PRO A 572 3.18 -6.27 -17.89
C PRO A 572 3.50 -4.77 -17.79
N ASP A 573 4.73 -4.38 -17.46
CA ASP A 573 5.10 -2.95 -17.31
C ASP A 573 4.93 -2.20 -18.63
N ARG A 574 5.14 -2.86 -19.76
CA ARG A 574 4.90 -2.32 -21.10
C ARG A 574 3.43 -1.91 -21.27
N TYR A 575 2.50 -2.77 -20.83
CA TYR A 575 1.07 -2.52 -20.90
C TYR A 575 0.61 -1.46 -19.89
N TYR A 576 1.17 -1.47 -18.67
CA TYR A 576 0.90 -0.43 -17.67
C TYR A 576 1.36 0.95 -18.12
N LEU A 577 2.55 1.04 -18.73
CA LEU A 577 3.05 2.30 -19.29
C LEU A 577 2.22 2.78 -20.49
N ALA A 578 1.71 1.88 -21.32
CA ALA A 578 0.80 2.22 -22.40
C ALA A 578 -0.53 2.76 -21.85
N PHE A 579 -1.13 2.04 -20.89
CA PHE A 579 -2.36 2.48 -20.21
C PHE A 579 -2.18 3.84 -19.51
N TRP A 580 -1.06 4.02 -18.78
CA TRP A 580 -0.72 5.29 -18.16
C TRP A 580 -0.63 6.44 -19.17
N ARG A 581 -0.01 6.20 -20.33
CA ARG A 581 0.05 7.21 -21.41
C ARG A 581 -1.34 7.57 -21.96
N ILE A 582 -2.23 6.59 -22.08
CA ILE A 582 -3.61 6.82 -22.51
C ILE A 582 -4.35 7.68 -21.48
N LEU A 583 -4.25 7.36 -20.19
CA LEU A 583 -4.87 8.16 -19.11
C LEU A 583 -4.36 9.59 -19.11
N LEU A 584 -3.05 9.80 -19.21
CA LEU A 584 -2.46 11.15 -19.25
C LEU A 584 -2.93 11.92 -20.48
N ARG A 585 -2.97 11.30 -21.67
CA ARG A 585 -3.47 11.95 -22.90
C ARG A 585 -4.94 12.35 -22.76
N GLY A 586 -5.78 11.47 -22.22
CA GLY A 586 -7.18 11.77 -21.96
C GLY A 586 -7.35 12.95 -21.00
N SER A 587 -6.59 12.97 -19.91
CA SER A 587 -6.61 14.08 -18.95
C SER A 587 -6.06 15.38 -19.56
N ASP A 588 -5.00 15.32 -20.37
CA ASP A 588 -4.46 16.50 -21.09
C ASP A 588 -5.45 17.07 -22.12
N ILE A 589 -6.21 16.22 -22.81
CA ILE A 589 -7.25 16.67 -23.75
C ILE A 589 -8.35 17.42 -22.98
N LEU A 590 -8.83 16.82 -21.88
CA LEU A 590 -9.84 17.47 -21.04
C LEU A 590 -9.31 18.78 -20.45
N GLN A 591 -8.06 18.81 -20.00
CA GLN A 591 -7.40 20.02 -19.48
C GLN A 591 -7.30 21.13 -20.55
N LYS A 592 -7.06 20.79 -21.81
CA LYS A 592 -7.09 21.79 -22.91
C LYS A 592 -8.48 22.40 -23.07
N GLY A 593 -9.54 21.61 -22.96
CA GLY A 593 -10.93 22.09 -22.94
C GLY A 593 -11.18 23.04 -21.78
N VAL A 594 -10.78 22.65 -20.56
CA VAL A 594 -10.88 23.52 -19.37
C VAL A 594 -10.07 24.79 -19.56
N SER A 595 -8.85 24.74 -20.10
CA SER A 595 -8.02 25.91 -20.34
C SER A 595 -8.60 26.85 -21.41
N PHE A 596 -9.35 26.34 -22.40
CA PHE A 596 -10.11 27.13 -23.32
C PHE A 596 -11.24 27.88 -22.61
N LEU A 597 -11.99 27.20 -21.74
CA LEU A 597 -13.04 27.83 -20.93
C LEU A 597 -12.46 28.86 -19.94
N GLU A 598 -11.31 28.57 -19.33
CA GLU A 598 -10.60 29.51 -18.43
C GLU A 598 -10.25 30.85 -19.13
N ARG A 599 -9.90 30.83 -20.43
CA ARG A 599 -9.64 32.07 -21.21
C ARG A 599 -10.88 32.96 -21.38
N HIS A 600 -12.06 32.36 -21.35
CA HIS A 600 -13.35 33.00 -21.46
C HIS A 600 -14.18 32.85 -20.18
N ALA A 601 -13.50 32.79 -19.02
CA ALA A 601 -14.09 32.33 -17.76
C ALA A 601 -15.33 33.14 -17.34
N ILE A 602 -15.31 34.46 -17.55
CA ILE A 602 -16.45 35.36 -17.22
C ILE A 602 -17.70 34.94 -18.01
N VAL A 603 -17.58 34.77 -19.32
CA VAL A 603 -18.70 34.38 -20.18
C VAL A 603 -19.13 32.95 -19.87
N ALA A 604 -18.16 32.03 -19.70
CA ALA A 604 -18.43 30.64 -19.39
C ALA A 604 -19.18 30.50 -18.07
N ILE A 605 -18.77 31.20 -17.01
CA ILE A 605 -19.44 31.18 -15.71
C ILE A 605 -20.88 31.68 -15.83
N ILE A 606 -21.10 32.82 -16.49
CA ILE A 606 -22.45 33.39 -16.67
C ILE A 606 -23.36 32.40 -17.44
N VAL A 607 -22.91 31.93 -18.59
CA VAL A 607 -23.71 31.05 -19.47
C VAL A 607 -24.01 29.73 -18.78
N VAL A 608 -23.01 29.10 -18.18
CA VAL A 608 -23.16 27.80 -17.49
C VAL A 608 -24.05 27.95 -16.25
N THR A 609 -23.93 29.06 -15.50
CA THR A 609 -24.80 29.34 -14.35
C THR A 609 -26.27 29.48 -14.78
N LEU A 610 -26.53 30.23 -15.87
CA LEU A 610 -27.88 30.40 -16.41
C LEU A 610 -28.48 29.08 -16.93
N ILE A 611 -27.66 28.24 -17.60
CA ILE A 611 -28.07 26.92 -18.07
C ILE A 611 -28.40 26.01 -16.87
N LEU A 612 -27.55 25.96 -15.84
CA LEU A 612 -27.75 25.14 -14.67
C LEU A 612 -28.99 25.57 -13.88
N ALA A 613 -29.17 26.88 -13.69
CA ALA A 613 -30.36 27.45 -13.07
C ALA A 613 -31.65 27.17 -13.87
N GLY A 614 -31.60 27.34 -15.20
CA GLY A 614 -32.72 26.98 -16.07
C GLY A 614 -33.06 25.50 -16.02
N PHE A 615 -32.05 24.65 -16.08
CA PHE A 615 -32.22 23.18 -16.01
C PHE A 615 -32.81 22.76 -14.66
N ALA A 616 -32.27 23.26 -13.55
CA ALA A 616 -32.78 22.98 -12.20
C ALA A 616 -34.24 23.43 -12.01
N GLY A 617 -34.66 24.55 -12.64
CA GLY A 617 -36.03 25.05 -12.59
C GLY A 617 -37.07 24.17 -13.30
N PHE A 618 -36.66 23.28 -14.23
CA PHE A 618 -37.55 22.31 -14.89
C PHE A 618 -37.92 21.09 -14.04
N PHE A 619 -37.15 20.79 -13.01
CA PHE A 619 -37.42 19.66 -12.12
C PHE A 619 -38.41 20.12 -11.04
N SER A 620 -39.71 19.97 -11.32
CA SER A 620 -40.74 20.17 -10.28
C SER A 620 -40.66 19.06 -9.24
N PRO A 621 -40.80 19.38 -7.95
CA PRO A 621 -40.89 18.35 -6.91
C PRO A 621 -42.12 17.49 -7.20
N ALA A 622 -41.93 16.21 -7.49
CA ALA A 622 -42.97 15.22 -7.49
C ALA A 622 -43.40 15.00 -6.03
N GLY A 623 -44.68 15.30 -5.70
CA GLY A 623 -45.18 15.37 -4.36
C GLY A 623 -44.75 14.22 -3.42
N GLY A 624 -44.20 14.59 -2.32
CA GLY A 624 -44.23 13.96 -0.99
C GLY A 624 -43.82 12.48 -0.89
N THR A 625 -42.50 12.17 -0.98
CA THR A 625 -42.03 10.97 -0.28
C THR A 625 -41.61 11.38 1.14
N ALA A 626 -42.16 10.69 2.16
CA ALA A 626 -41.81 10.93 3.55
C ALA A 626 -40.29 10.83 3.75
N VAL A 627 -39.67 11.95 4.13
CA VAL A 627 -38.23 12.00 4.48
C VAL A 627 -38.06 11.24 5.80
N PRO A 628 -37.09 10.31 5.91
CA PRO A 628 -36.85 9.59 7.16
C PRO A 628 -36.53 10.53 8.33
N PRO A 629 -36.88 10.11 9.58
CA PRO A 629 -36.71 10.93 10.77
C PRO A 629 -35.27 11.34 10.99
N PHE A 630 -35.09 12.52 11.48
CA PHE A 630 -33.89 13.37 11.50
C PHE A 630 -33.01 13.08 12.71
N ILE A 631 -31.66 13.09 12.49
CA ILE A 631 -30.67 13.23 13.56
C ILE A 631 -30.21 14.68 13.58
N GLN A 632 -30.39 15.35 14.72
CA GLN A 632 -29.75 16.65 14.97
C GLN A 632 -28.24 16.46 15.02
N LEU A 633 -27.54 16.72 13.91
CA LEU A 633 -26.10 16.76 13.89
C LEU A 633 -25.61 18.05 14.54
N SER A 634 -24.81 17.93 15.58
CA SER A 634 -24.19 19.08 16.24
C SER A 634 -23.15 19.72 15.31
N VAL A 635 -23.19 21.00 15.08
CA VAL A 635 -22.25 21.75 14.22
C VAL A 635 -20.85 21.86 14.85
N TRP A 636 -20.71 21.55 16.13
CA TRP A 636 -19.48 21.73 16.91
C TRP A 636 -18.22 21.10 16.30
N PRO A 637 -18.19 19.83 15.81
CA PRO A 637 -16.96 19.28 15.24
C PRO A 637 -16.50 19.97 13.95
N ILE A 638 -17.42 20.47 13.11
CA ILE A 638 -17.05 21.27 11.95
C ILE A 638 -16.44 22.61 12.40
N GLN A 639 -17.07 23.29 13.36
CA GLN A 639 -16.53 24.54 13.92
C GLN A 639 -15.15 24.33 14.54
N PHE A 640 -14.93 23.23 15.25
CA PHE A 640 -13.66 22.85 15.81
C PHE A 640 -12.61 22.61 14.70
N GLY A 641 -12.96 21.85 13.67
CA GLY A 641 -12.08 21.61 12.50
C GLY A 641 -11.70 22.89 11.79
N LEU A 642 -12.67 23.78 11.53
CA LEU A 642 -12.46 25.11 10.93
C LEU A 642 -11.56 25.99 11.79
N GLY A 643 -11.78 26.01 13.11
CA GLY A 643 -10.96 26.78 14.04
C GLY A 643 -9.49 26.32 14.01
N LEU A 644 -9.25 25.03 14.07
CA LEU A 644 -7.87 24.47 13.96
C LEU A 644 -7.25 24.73 12.58
N ALA A 645 -7.99 24.56 11.50
CA ALA A 645 -7.53 24.85 10.15
C ALA A 645 -7.15 26.33 10.01
N CYS A 646 -8.02 27.22 10.47
CA CYS A 646 -7.75 28.68 10.47
C CYS A 646 -6.52 29.06 11.29
N LEU A 647 -6.36 28.51 12.48
CA LEU A 647 -5.19 28.74 13.33
C LEU A 647 -3.90 28.27 12.68
N ALA A 648 -3.89 27.07 12.09
CA ALA A 648 -2.72 26.55 11.39
C ALA A 648 -2.33 27.42 10.19
N LEU A 649 -3.30 27.84 9.40
CA LEU A 649 -3.09 28.73 8.27
C LEU A 649 -2.66 30.15 8.71
N LEU A 650 -3.18 30.66 9.82
CA LEU A 650 -2.72 31.92 10.42
C LEU A 650 -1.26 31.85 10.88
N PHE A 651 -0.87 30.78 11.58
CA PHE A 651 0.53 30.59 12.00
C PHE A 651 1.45 30.47 10.79
N THR A 652 1.01 29.79 9.76
CA THR A 652 1.76 29.68 8.49
C THR A 652 1.85 31.03 7.78
N GLY A 653 0.76 31.76 7.69
CA GLY A 653 0.72 33.11 7.11
C GLY A 653 1.61 34.09 7.88
N TYR A 654 1.57 34.07 9.23
CA TYR A 654 2.42 34.90 10.07
C TYR A 654 3.92 34.63 9.84
N ALA A 655 4.30 33.37 9.64
CA ALA A 655 5.69 33.00 9.41
C ALA A 655 6.23 33.46 8.03
N ILE A 656 5.35 33.77 7.06
CA ILE A 656 5.72 33.99 5.66
C ILE A 656 5.33 35.39 5.14
N MET A 657 4.19 35.94 5.57
CA MET A 657 3.67 37.21 5.06
C MET A 657 4.44 38.41 5.62
N LYS A 658 4.87 39.29 4.73
CA LYS A 658 5.55 40.57 5.09
C LYS A 658 4.60 41.61 5.68
N GLU A 659 3.32 41.59 5.27
CA GLU A 659 2.32 42.58 5.66
C GLU A 659 1.39 42.06 6.75
N ARG A 660 1.60 42.51 7.99
CA ARG A 660 0.79 42.09 9.17
C ARG A 660 -0.69 42.50 9.04
N LYS A 661 -1.02 43.54 8.27
CA LYS A 661 -2.42 43.99 8.06
C LYS A 661 -3.30 42.92 7.40
N MET A 662 -2.75 42.12 6.50
CA MET A 662 -3.47 41.01 5.89
C MET A 662 -3.89 39.92 6.89
N LEU A 663 -3.14 39.74 7.99
CA LEU A 663 -3.46 38.72 9.00
C LEU A 663 -4.75 39.03 9.75
N TYR A 664 -5.11 40.31 9.93
CA TYR A 664 -6.36 40.69 10.57
C TYR A 664 -7.57 40.33 9.68
N LEU A 665 -7.46 40.53 8.36
CA LEU A 665 -8.50 40.12 7.42
C LEU A 665 -8.62 38.60 7.39
N TYR A 666 -7.49 37.92 7.47
CA TYR A 666 -7.42 36.46 7.53
C TYR A 666 -8.14 35.90 8.77
N ALA A 667 -7.83 36.46 9.94
CA ALA A 667 -8.48 36.11 11.22
C ALA A 667 -9.98 36.47 11.19
N GLY A 668 -10.33 37.63 10.58
CA GLY A 668 -11.71 38.07 10.44
C GLY A 668 -12.54 37.12 9.58
N ALA A 669 -12.02 36.68 8.42
CA ALA A 669 -12.69 35.68 7.60
C ALA A 669 -12.93 34.36 8.35
N GLY A 670 -11.90 33.86 9.03
CA GLY A 670 -12.02 32.64 9.85
C GLY A 670 -13.02 32.78 11.00
N PHE A 671 -13.01 33.93 11.70
CA PHE A 671 -13.96 34.22 12.75
C PHE A 671 -15.40 34.23 12.24
N LEU A 672 -15.66 34.93 11.11
CA LEU A 672 -16.99 34.96 10.48
C LEU A 672 -17.48 33.57 10.08
N CYS A 673 -16.60 32.69 9.60
CA CYS A 673 -16.95 31.32 9.26
C CYS A 673 -17.33 30.50 10.52
N VAL A 674 -16.49 30.54 11.55
CA VAL A 674 -16.73 29.73 12.77
C VAL A 674 -17.95 30.22 13.54
N TRP A 675 -18.07 31.54 13.71
CA TRP A 675 -19.20 32.14 14.42
C TRP A 675 -20.49 32.05 13.61
N GLY A 676 -20.42 32.30 12.30
CA GLY A 676 -21.58 32.27 11.40
C GLY A 676 -22.31 30.92 11.45
N LEU A 677 -21.58 29.81 11.51
CA LEU A 677 -22.17 28.47 11.60
C LEU A 677 -22.97 28.23 12.89
N GLY A 678 -22.68 28.94 13.96
CA GLY A 678 -23.44 28.86 15.23
C GLY A 678 -24.76 29.66 15.23
N VAL A 679 -25.03 30.45 14.19
CA VAL A 679 -26.23 31.29 14.11
C VAL A 679 -27.42 30.45 13.60
N GLU A 680 -28.53 30.48 14.30
CA GLU A 680 -29.76 29.70 13.96
C GLU A 680 -30.43 30.20 12.68
N SER A 681 -30.53 31.54 12.52
CA SER A 681 -31.18 32.15 11.34
C SER A 681 -30.41 31.86 10.05
N HIS A 682 -31.03 31.20 9.07
CA HIS A 682 -30.46 30.88 7.78
C HIS A 682 -29.96 32.13 7.05
N LEU A 683 -30.78 33.23 7.06
CA LEU A 683 -30.41 34.47 6.37
C LEU A 683 -29.21 35.14 7.04
N ILE A 684 -29.20 35.27 8.36
CA ILE A 684 -28.08 35.91 9.08
C ILE A 684 -26.80 35.07 8.93
N ARG A 685 -26.90 33.76 9.02
CA ARG A 685 -25.80 32.83 8.75
C ARG A 685 -25.23 33.06 7.34
N SER A 686 -26.09 33.05 6.34
CA SER A 686 -25.68 33.29 4.94
C SER A 686 -24.98 34.61 4.78
N LEU A 687 -25.51 35.71 5.34
CA LEU A 687 -24.89 37.02 5.31
C LEU A 687 -23.50 37.07 5.95
N LEU A 688 -23.30 36.36 7.09
CA LEU A 688 -21.99 36.28 7.74
C LEU A 688 -20.99 35.47 6.91
N LEU A 689 -21.43 34.39 6.29
CA LEU A 689 -20.57 33.56 5.43
C LEU A 689 -20.24 34.29 4.10
N GLU A 690 -21.15 35.09 3.56
CA GLU A 690 -20.85 35.96 2.43
C GLU A 690 -19.87 37.09 2.83
N GLY A 691 -19.97 37.63 4.05
CA GLY A 691 -19.00 38.57 4.63
C GLY A 691 -17.59 37.92 4.69
N ALA A 692 -17.49 36.67 5.04
CA ALA A 692 -16.23 35.93 4.98
C ALA A 692 -15.69 35.76 3.55
N ALA A 693 -16.58 35.44 2.59
CA ALA A 693 -16.22 35.32 1.17
C ALA A 693 -15.74 36.65 0.59
N PHE A 694 -16.41 37.79 0.89
CA PHE A 694 -15.96 39.12 0.51
C PHE A 694 -14.62 39.51 1.15
N THR A 695 -14.38 39.10 2.39
CA THR A 695 -13.08 39.32 3.06
C THR A 695 -11.98 38.50 2.36
N ALA A 696 -12.25 37.27 1.99
CA ALA A 696 -11.33 36.44 1.20
C ALA A 696 -11.10 37.05 -0.20
N LEU A 697 -12.13 37.58 -0.83
CA LEU A 697 -12.03 38.32 -2.11
C LEU A 697 -11.08 39.52 -2.01
N ALA A 698 -11.21 40.33 -0.92
CA ALA A 698 -10.32 41.44 -0.68
C ALA A 698 -8.85 41.02 -0.57
N LEU A 699 -8.60 39.87 0.13
CA LEU A 699 -7.27 39.31 0.24
C LEU A 699 -6.72 38.82 -1.12
N VAL A 700 -7.55 38.13 -1.92
CA VAL A 700 -7.20 37.68 -3.27
C VAL A 700 -6.89 38.85 -4.17
N TRP A 701 -7.71 39.90 -4.10
CA TRP A 701 -7.52 41.13 -4.93
C TRP A 701 -6.22 41.85 -4.62
N GLN A 702 -5.81 41.86 -3.34
CA GLN A 702 -4.55 42.49 -2.91
C GLN A 702 -3.33 41.62 -3.22
N SER A 703 -3.45 40.30 -3.16
CA SER A 703 -2.34 39.37 -3.30
C SER A 703 -2.06 38.95 -4.76
N SER A 704 -3.05 39.01 -5.63
CA SER A 704 -2.92 38.57 -7.02
C SER A 704 -2.46 39.69 -7.95
N GLU A 705 -1.40 39.41 -8.71
CA GLU A 705 -0.97 40.28 -9.82
C GLU A 705 -1.85 40.10 -11.07
N ASP A 706 -2.51 38.94 -11.21
CA ASP A 706 -3.39 38.64 -12.33
C ASP A 706 -4.79 39.23 -12.11
N ARG A 707 -5.02 40.40 -12.73
CA ARG A 707 -6.29 41.12 -12.65
C ARG A 707 -7.46 40.39 -13.32
N VAL A 708 -7.19 39.51 -14.28
CA VAL A 708 -8.24 38.68 -14.91
C VAL A 708 -8.78 37.69 -13.89
N THR A 709 -7.90 36.96 -13.22
CA THR A 709 -8.28 36.00 -12.15
C THR A 709 -9.02 36.72 -11.02
N SER A 710 -8.55 37.89 -10.57
CA SER A 710 -9.23 38.68 -9.52
C SER A 710 -10.66 39.08 -9.93
N ARG A 711 -10.88 39.49 -11.21
CA ARG A 711 -12.22 39.81 -11.75
C ARG A 711 -13.11 38.57 -11.86
N VAL A 712 -12.56 37.42 -12.27
CA VAL A 712 -13.30 36.14 -12.31
C VAL A 712 -13.78 35.79 -10.91
N TYR A 713 -12.90 35.88 -9.90
CA TYR A 713 -13.27 35.61 -8.53
C TYR A 713 -14.29 36.60 -7.95
N LEU A 714 -14.14 37.89 -8.27
CA LEU A 714 -15.14 38.94 -7.92
C LEU A 714 -16.51 38.58 -8.49
N LEU A 715 -16.59 38.23 -9.78
CA LEU A 715 -17.84 37.82 -10.41
C LEU A 715 -18.44 36.60 -9.71
N THR A 716 -17.59 35.61 -9.43
CA THR A 716 -17.99 34.37 -8.73
C THR A 716 -18.63 34.68 -7.37
N VAL A 717 -17.97 35.50 -6.54
CA VAL A 717 -18.45 35.84 -5.20
C VAL A 717 -19.75 36.65 -5.28
N ILE A 718 -19.82 37.68 -6.16
CA ILE A 718 -21.03 38.50 -6.31
C ILE A 718 -22.22 37.67 -6.80
N LEU A 719 -22.00 36.87 -7.86
CA LEU A 719 -23.07 36.09 -8.47
C LEU A 719 -23.56 34.99 -7.55
N SER A 720 -22.63 34.26 -6.90
CA SER A 720 -22.99 33.22 -5.93
C SER A 720 -23.72 33.82 -4.72
N ALA A 721 -23.25 34.95 -4.17
CA ALA A 721 -23.89 35.65 -3.05
C ALA A 721 -25.31 36.09 -3.40
N ALA A 722 -25.49 36.70 -4.56
CA ALA A 722 -26.81 37.15 -5.03
C ALA A 722 -27.79 35.98 -5.17
N MET A 723 -27.32 34.85 -5.70
CA MET A 723 -28.15 33.64 -5.87
C MET A 723 -28.45 32.95 -4.53
N THR A 724 -27.44 32.78 -3.66
CA THR A 724 -27.64 32.14 -2.35
C THR A 724 -28.53 32.98 -1.44
N ILE A 725 -28.28 34.29 -1.31
CA ILE A 725 -29.11 35.21 -0.51
C ILE A 725 -30.53 35.27 -1.08
N GLY A 726 -30.66 35.43 -2.42
CA GLY A 726 -31.95 35.44 -3.10
C GLY A 726 -32.74 34.15 -2.89
N GLY A 727 -32.05 32.99 -2.95
CA GLY A 727 -32.67 31.71 -2.62
C GLY A 727 -33.08 31.59 -1.15
N MET A 728 -32.23 32.04 -0.20
CA MET A 728 -32.48 32.02 1.24
C MET A 728 -33.68 32.84 1.66
N LEU A 729 -33.93 33.98 1.00
CA LEU A 729 -35.15 34.78 1.24
C LEU A 729 -36.43 34.00 0.87
N GLY A 730 -36.33 33.05 -0.06
CA GLY A 730 -37.47 32.23 -0.50
C GLY A 730 -37.66 30.94 0.27
N VAL A 731 -36.69 30.48 1.06
CA VAL A 731 -36.75 29.18 1.76
C VAL A 731 -37.95 29.04 2.75
N GLY A 732 -38.41 30.13 3.33
CA GLY A 732 -39.51 30.12 4.30
C GLY A 732 -40.89 30.31 3.70
N SER A 733 -41.01 30.66 2.42
CA SER A 733 -42.31 31.15 1.90
C SER A 733 -43.07 30.16 0.99
N VAL A 734 -42.48 29.36 0.16
CA VAL A 734 -43.12 28.29 -0.67
C VAL A 734 -42.04 27.46 -1.38
N GLN A 735 -42.29 26.16 -1.63
CA GLN A 735 -41.54 25.33 -2.57
C GLN A 735 -41.66 25.97 -4.00
N ASN A 736 -40.64 26.69 -4.42
CA ASN A 736 -40.65 27.35 -5.69
C ASN A 736 -39.43 26.89 -6.53
N ASN A 737 -39.67 26.46 -7.76
CA ASN A 737 -38.62 26.02 -8.69
C ASN A 737 -37.54 27.10 -8.88
N LEU A 738 -37.89 28.38 -8.80
CA LEU A 738 -36.91 29.47 -8.83
C LEU A 738 -35.96 29.43 -7.63
N VAL A 739 -36.47 29.18 -6.42
CA VAL A 739 -35.66 29.08 -5.20
C VAL A 739 -34.71 27.89 -5.30
N ILE A 740 -35.19 26.73 -5.79
CA ILE A 740 -34.36 25.55 -6.06
C ILE A 740 -33.25 25.88 -7.05
N ALA A 741 -33.60 26.48 -8.17
CA ALA A 741 -32.66 26.86 -9.21
C ALA A 741 -31.57 27.84 -8.73
N LEU A 742 -31.97 28.87 -7.97
CA LEU A 742 -31.04 29.85 -7.40
C LEU A 742 -30.06 29.19 -6.41
N LEU A 743 -30.55 28.33 -5.51
CA LEU A 743 -29.71 27.66 -4.52
C LEU A 743 -28.76 26.62 -5.15
N ILE A 744 -29.25 25.81 -6.11
CA ILE A 744 -28.41 24.86 -6.83
C ILE A 744 -27.30 25.58 -7.57
N ALA A 745 -27.62 26.60 -8.35
CA ALA A 745 -26.65 27.36 -9.12
C ALA A 745 -25.69 28.18 -8.23
N GLY A 746 -26.21 28.81 -7.19
CA GLY A 746 -25.45 29.60 -6.24
C GLY A 746 -24.42 28.75 -5.47
N PHE A 747 -24.86 27.62 -4.87
CA PHE A 747 -23.96 26.71 -4.19
C PHE A 747 -23.00 25.99 -5.13
N SER A 748 -23.44 25.58 -6.32
CA SER A 748 -22.53 24.96 -7.31
C SER A 748 -21.42 25.91 -7.73
N LEU A 749 -21.72 27.20 -7.90
CA LEU A 749 -20.74 28.22 -8.23
C LEU A 749 -19.80 28.49 -7.04
N LYS A 750 -20.35 28.67 -5.83
CA LYS A 750 -19.63 28.99 -4.61
C LYS A 750 -18.64 27.88 -4.23
N LEU A 751 -19.06 26.63 -4.33
CA LEU A 751 -18.29 25.43 -3.95
C LEU A 751 -17.42 24.88 -5.09
N ALA A 752 -17.29 25.62 -6.20
CA ALA A 752 -16.52 25.18 -7.35
C ALA A 752 -16.91 23.79 -7.88
N LEU A 753 -18.21 23.44 -7.85
CA LEU A 753 -18.67 22.18 -8.40
C LEU A 753 -18.71 22.20 -9.93
N VAL A 754 -18.43 21.08 -10.58
CA VAL A 754 -18.50 20.99 -12.04
C VAL A 754 -19.96 21.12 -12.50
N PRO A 755 -20.25 21.97 -13.49
CA PRO A 755 -19.35 22.66 -14.44
C PRO A 755 -18.89 24.07 -14.04
N LEU A 756 -19.21 24.56 -12.85
CA LEU A 756 -18.90 25.92 -12.38
C LEU A 756 -17.56 26.05 -11.64
N SER A 757 -16.66 25.07 -11.80
CA SER A 757 -15.40 24.95 -11.05
C SER A 757 -14.23 25.79 -11.60
N LEU A 758 -14.40 26.54 -12.67
CA LEU A 758 -13.32 27.19 -13.42
C LEU A 758 -12.52 28.21 -12.60
N TRP A 759 -13.16 28.90 -11.68
CA TRP A 759 -12.53 29.98 -10.90
C TRP A 759 -11.47 29.43 -9.91
N LEU A 760 -11.71 28.28 -9.32
CA LEU A 760 -10.87 27.75 -8.23
C LEU A 760 -9.43 27.39 -8.70
N PRO A 761 -9.21 26.66 -9.81
CA PRO A 761 -7.86 26.41 -10.31
C PRO A 761 -7.14 27.69 -10.77
N MET A 762 -7.86 28.69 -11.25
CA MET A 762 -7.30 30.00 -11.64
C MET A 762 -6.80 30.76 -10.39
N VAL A 763 -7.64 30.90 -9.38
CA VAL A 763 -7.30 31.55 -8.10
C VAL A 763 -6.16 30.83 -7.41
N ALA A 764 -6.20 29.49 -7.35
CA ALA A 764 -5.15 28.70 -6.73
C ALA A 764 -3.77 28.97 -7.31
N LYS A 765 -3.66 29.15 -8.61
CA LYS A 765 -2.40 29.49 -9.27
C LYS A 765 -1.92 30.93 -8.94
N ALA A 766 -2.85 31.87 -8.83
CA ALA A 766 -2.55 33.30 -8.78
C ALA A 766 -2.21 33.84 -7.38
N VAL A 767 -2.60 33.14 -6.29
CA VAL A 767 -2.42 33.62 -4.92
C VAL A 767 -1.47 32.73 -4.12
N PRO A 768 -0.86 33.22 -3.02
CA PRO A 768 -0.01 32.42 -2.13
C PRO A 768 -0.73 31.20 -1.54
N ALA A 769 0.03 30.10 -1.30
CA ALA A 769 -0.52 28.86 -0.80
C ALA A 769 -1.34 28.99 0.51
N PRO A 770 -0.96 29.75 1.53
CA PRO A 770 -1.80 29.93 2.72
C PRO A 770 -3.14 30.59 2.41
N LEU A 771 -3.18 31.54 1.46
CA LEU A 771 -4.41 32.25 1.12
C LEU A 771 -5.41 31.37 0.38
N ILE A 772 -4.96 30.58 -0.60
CA ILE A 772 -5.86 29.59 -1.21
C ILE A 772 -6.25 28.50 -0.20
N GLY A 773 -5.39 28.18 0.78
CA GLY A 773 -5.71 27.34 1.91
C GLY A 773 -6.89 27.90 2.73
N LEU A 774 -6.92 29.20 3.03
CA LEU A 774 -8.04 29.85 3.71
C LEU A 774 -9.33 29.73 2.92
N VAL A 775 -9.30 30.01 1.62
CA VAL A 775 -10.47 29.89 0.76
C VAL A 775 -11.02 28.46 0.80
N VAL A 776 -10.17 27.48 0.53
CA VAL A 776 -10.58 26.08 0.35
C VAL A 776 -10.89 25.37 1.66
N ALA A 777 -10.08 25.56 2.69
CA ALA A 777 -10.20 24.80 3.94
C ALA A 777 -11.11 25.48 4.98
N VAL A 778 -11.41 26.78 4.82
CA VAL A 778 -12.23 27.50 5.81
C VAL A 778 -13.47 28.09 5.17
N VAL A 779 -13.35 28.93 4.13
CA VAL A 779 -14.51 29.61 3.54
C VAL A 779 -15.43 28.64 2.79
N ASP A 780 -14.88 27.79 1.93
CA ASP A 780 -15.65 26.82 1.15
C ASP A 780 -16.27 25.74 2.07
N VAL A 781 -15.55 25.30 3.11
CA VAL A 781 -16.08 24.34 4.08
C VAL A 781 -17.23 24.94 4.88
N ALA A 782 -17.13 26.20 5.30
CA ALA A 782 -18.22 26.89 6.00
C ALA A 782 -19.44 27.03 5.09
N ALA A 783 -19.23 27.40 3.82
CA ALA A 783 -20.31 27.47 2.83
C ALA A 783 -20.98 26.11 2.57
N PHE A 784 -20.18 25.04 2.52
CA PHE A 784 -20.74 23.70 2.37
C PHE A 784 -21.50 23.23 3.61
N SER A 785 -21.03 23.63 4.79
CA SER A 785 -21.74 23.36 6.05
C SER A 785 -23.12 24.01 6.08
N GLU A 786 -23.27 25.19 5.48
CA GLU A 786 -24.58 25.83 5.28
C GLU A 786 -25.51 24.98 4.40
N LEU A 787 -25.01 24.40 3.32
CA LEU A 787 -25.77 23.49 2.46
C LEU A 787 -26.18 22.20 3.24
N LEU A 788 -25.31 21.69 4.09
CA LEU A 788 -25.61 20.55 4.97
C LEU A 788 -26.71 20.88 5.98
N ILE A 789 -26.68 22.07 6.57
CA ILE A 789 -27.73 22.55 7.48
C ILE A 789 -29.05 22.73 6.72
N LEU A 790 -29.02 23.26 5.49
CA LEU A 790 -30.20 23.38 4.64
C LEU A 790 -30.81 22.04 4.28
N ARG A 791 -30.03 20.99 4.13
CA ARG A 791 -30.56 19.62 3.94
C ARG A 791 -31.46 19.21 5.10
N GLN A 792 -31.18 19.74 6.28
CA GLN A 792 -31.97 19.48 7.47
C GLN A 792 -33.29 20.30 7.54
N SER A 793 -33.23 21.55 7.24
CA SER A 793 -34.33 22.49 7.37
C SER A 793 -35.22 22.58 6.12
N ALA A 794 -34.67 22.32 4.95
CA ALA A 794 -35.35 22.41 3.66
C ALA A 794 -35.04 21.17 2.78
N PRO A 795 -35.45 19.94 3.20
CA PRO A 795 -35.13 18.70 2.49
C PRO A 795 -35.66 18.68 1.05
N TRP A 796 -36.71 19.39 0.76
CA TRP A 796 -37.28 19.56 -0.60
C TRP A 796 -36.30 20.15 -1.61
N LEU A 797 -35.28 20.89 -1.18
CA LEU A 797 -34.23 21.41 -2.07
C LEU A 797 -33.47 20.27 -2.78
N PHE A 798 -33.40 19.10 -2.18
CA PHE A 798 -32.71 17.92 -2.69
C PHE A 798 -33.64 16.91 -3.39
N GLU A 799 -34.92 17.25 -3.60
CA GLU A 799 -35.85 16.44 -4.39
C GLU A 799 -35.39 16.24 -5.83
N PRO A 800 -34.75 17.24 -6.52
CA PRO A 800 -34.07 16.96 -7.78
C PRO A 800 -32.77 16.13 -7.56
N MET A 801 -32.91 14.99 -6.91
CA MET A 801 -31.80 14.12 -6.48
C MET A 801 -30.87 13.75 -7.63
N GLN A 802 -31.42 13.53 -8.82
CA GLN A 802 -30.64 13.15 -10.01
C GLN A 802 -29.67 14.26 -10.45
N VAL A 803 -30.09 15.55 -10.34
CA VAL A 803 -29.23 16.70 -10.68
C VAL A 803 -28.09 16.81 -9.68
N TRP A 804 -28.39 16.74 -8.38
CA TRP A 804 -27.38 16.79 -7.34
C TRP A 804 -26.38 15.63 -7.43
N LEU A 805 -26.86 14.41 -7.70
CA LEU A 805 -26.01 13.24 -7.89
C LEU A 805 -25.12 13.38 -9.14
N ALA A 806 -25.67 13.89 -10.24
CA ALA A 806 -24.89 14.14 -11.45
C ALA A 806 -23.77 15.15 -11.19
N VAL A 807 -24.09 16.29 -10.56
CA VAL A 807 -23.09 17.31 -10.16
C VAL A 807 -22.05 16.72 -9.22
N ALA A 808 -22.46 15.93 -8.24
CA ALA A 808 -21.57 15.27 -7.27
C ALA A 808 -20.59 14.30 -7.96
N LEU A 809 -21.10 13.39 -8.77
CA LEU A 809 -20.28 12.37 -9.44
C LEU A 809 -19.37 12.96 -10.51
N VAL A 810 -19.87 13.93 -11.30
CA VAL A 810 -19.05 14.61 -12.32
C VAL A 810 -17.95 15.44 -11.65
N SER A 811 -18.23 16.07 -10.50
CA SER A 811 -17.22 16.78 -9.71
C SER A 811 -16.18 15.82 -9.14
N ALA A 812 -16.59 14.70 -8.54
CA ALA A 812 -15.69 13.71 -7.98
C ALA A 812 -14.78 13.08 -9.07
N LEU A 813 -15.36 12.54 -10.14
CA LEU A 813 -14.62 11.91 -11.23
C LEU A 813 -13.81 12.90 -12.06
N GLY A 814 -14.43 14.02 -12.44
CA GLY A 814 -13.79 15.05 -13.27
C GLY A 814 -12.65 15.74 -12.54
N GLY A 815 -12.84 16.11 -11.26
CA GLY A 815 -11.80 16.66 -10.41
C GLY A 815 -10.62 15.71 -10.29
N ALA A 816 -10.85 14.45 -9.92
CA ALA A 816 -9.83 13.42 -9.78
C ALA A 816 -9.07 13.15 -11.09
N PHE A 817 -9.78 13.09 -12.22
CA PHE A 817 -9.15 12.86 -13.52
C PHE A 817 -8.31 14.05 -14.00
N LEU A 818 -8.77 15.29 -13.78
CA LEU A 818 -8.03 16.50 -14.10
C LEU A 818 -6.77 16.71 -13.24
N MET A 819 -6.72 16.18 -12.02
CA MET A 819 -5.50 16.16 -11.20
C MET A 819 -4.32 15.51 -11.93
N LEU A 820 -4.55 14.50 -12.76
CA LEU A 820 -3.50 13.75 -13.49
C LEU A 820 -2.73 14.64 -14.46
N ALA A 821 -3.38 15.61 -15.10
CA ALA A 821 -2.75 16.50 -16.07
C ALA A 821 -1.97 17.65 -15.41
N GLN A 822 -2.20 17.94 -14.12
CA GLN A 822 -1.61 19.13 -13.51
C GLN A 822 -0.10 18.96 -13.25
N ARG A 823 0.64 20.01 -13.58
CA ARG A 823 2.07 20.15 -13.26
C ARG A 823 2.30 21.12 -12.10
N ASP A 824 1.38 22.07 -11.92
CA ASP A 824 1.36 23.01 -10.81
C ASP A 824 0.65 22.37 -9.61
N LEU A 825 1.29 22.40 -8.43
CA LEU A 825 0.80 21.73 -7.24
C LEU A 825 -0.43 22.40 -6.65
N LYS A 826 -0.51 23.74 -6.69
CA LYS A 826 -1.69 24.45 -6.17
C LYS A 826 -2.92 24.17 -7.03
N ARG A 827 -2.76 24.14 -8.36
CA ARG A 827 -3.84 23.73 -9.28
C ARG A 827 -4.25 22.27 -9.05
N MET A 828 -3.29 21.38 -8.83
CA MET A 828 -3.59 19.97 -8.51
C MET A 828 -4.41 19.86 -7.23
N LEU A 829 -4.04 20.62 -6.17
CA LEU A 829 -4.80 20.65 -4.92
C LEU A 829 -6.19 21.29 -5.09
N ALA A 830 -6.36 22.26 -6.00
CA ALA A 830 -7.65 22.83 -6.34
C ALA A 830 -8.58 21.78 -6.98
N PHE A 831 -8.08 21.00 -7.94
CA PHE A 831 -8.85 19.89 -8.53
C PHE A 831 -9.14 18.78 -7.51
N SER A 832 -8.23 18.52 -6.57
CA SER A 832 -8.50 17.62 -5.44
C SER A 832 -9.57 18.18 -4.49
N THR A 833 -9.74 19.49 -4.39
CA THR A 833 -10.88 20.09 -3.65
C THR A 833 -12.18 19.83 -4.38
N ILE A 834 -12.22 20.05 -5.70
CA ILE A 834 -13.40 19.77 -6.53
C ILE A 834 -13.81 18.30 -6.44
N GLU A 835 -12.83 17.40 -6.48
CA GLU A 835 -13.04 15.96 -6.27
C GLU A 835 -13.71 15.68 -4.92
N ASP A 836 -13.15 16.18 -3.83
CA ASP A 836 -13.62 15.88 -2.49
C ASP A 836 -14.96 16.54 -2.16
N MET A 837 -15.20 17.78 -2.68
CA MET A 837 -16.51 18.43 -2.60
C MET A 837 -17.60 17.61 -3.32
N GLY A 838 -17.25 16.95 -4.44
CA GLY A 838 -18.12 16.01 -5.12
C GLY A 838 -18.47 14.80 -4.24
N TYR A 839 -17.53 14.24 -3.51
CA TYR A 839 -17.80 13.16 -2.54
C TYR A 839 -18.72 13.60 -1.41
N ILE A 840 -18.45 14.76 -0.82
CA ILE A 840 -19.25 15.29 0.27
C ILE A 840 -20.68 15.59 -0.20
N LEU A 841 -20.83 16.18 -1.39
CA LEU A 841 -22.13 16.43 -2.01
C LEU A 841 -22.89 15.14 -2.30
N PHE A 842 -22.20 14.07 -2.72
CA PHE A 842 -22.82 12.76 -2.88
C PHE A 842 -23.44 12.29 -1.56
N GLY A 843 -22.74 12.41 -0.43
CA GLY A 843 -23.25 12.07 0.89
C GLY A 843 -24.44 12.90 1.32
N VAL A 844 -24.38 14.22 1.12
CA VAL A 844 -25.51 15.14 1.41
C VAL A 844 -26.74 14.80 0.57
N THR A 845 -26.55 14.51 -0.71
CA THR A 845 -27.63 14.21 -1.65
C THR A 845 -28.27 12.88 -1.34
N ALA A 846 -27.47 11.84 -1.09
CA ALA A 846 -27.96 10.53 -0.69
C ALA A 846 -28.76 10.58 0.62
N GLY A 847 -28.37 11.47 1.53
CA GLY A 847 -29.07 11.67 2.80
C GLY A 847 -28.92 10.49 3.77
N GLY A 848 -29.88 10.33 4.67
CA GLY A 848 -29.82 9.31 5.72
C GLY A 848 -28.69 9.54 6.73
N GLN A 849 -28.62 8.69 7.75
CA GLN A 849 -27.63 8.81 8.82
C GLN A 849 -26.19 8.67 8.31
N LEU A 850 -25.95 7.70 7.44
CA LEU A 850 -24.62 7.42 6.90
C LEU A 850 -24.15 8.49 5.90
N GLY A 851 -25.04 8.93 4.99
CA GLY A 851 -24.68 9.94 3.99
C GLY A 851 -24.37 11.29 4.63
N LEU A 852 -25.24 11.73 5.54
CA LEU A 852 -25.03 12.99 6.28
C LEU A 852 -23.86 12.88 7.26
N GLY A 853 -23.69 11.75 7.95
CA GLY A 853 -22.55 11.50 8.82
C GLY A 853 -21.22 11.51 8.05
N GLY A 854 -21.18 10.86 6.89
CA GLY A 854 -20.02 10.86 5.98
C GLY A 854 -19.69 12.25 5.45
N ALA A 855 -20.69 13.03 5.06
CA ALA A 855 -20.52 14.41 4.63
C ALA A 855 -20.02 15.32 5.76
N TYR A 856 -20.56 15.17 6.93
CA TYR A 856 -20.20 15.92 8.13
C TYR A 856 -18.76 15.69 8.57
N LEU A 857 -18.37 14.41 8.72
CA LEU A 857 -16.99 14.05 9.00
C LEU A 857 -16.06 14.48 7.84
N GLY A 858 -16.58 14.37 6.60
CA GLY A 858 -15.89 14.80 5.40
C GLY A 858 -15.49 16.27 5.41
N LEU A 859 -16.39 17.15 5.78
CA LEU A 859 -16.12 18.59 5.91
C LEU A 859 -15.03 18.88 6.95
N THR A 860 -15.10 18.22 8.11
CA THR A 860 -14.09 18.39 9.17
C THR A 860 -12.71 17.92 8.72
N VAL A 861 -12.64 16.73 8.12
CA VAL A 861 -11.37 16.16 7.64
C VAL A 861 -10.82 16.95 6.45
N HIS A 862 -11.69 17.42 5.54
CA HIS A 862 -11.31 18.28 4.42
C HIS A 862 -10.65 19.56 4.92
N ALA A 863 -11.27 20.26 5.88
CA ALA A 863 -10.69 21.48 6.46
C ALA A 863 -9.27 21.25 7.00
N LEU A 864 -9.09 20.20 7.82
CA LEU A 864 -7.80 19.88 8.44
C LEU A 864 -6.75 19.44 7.41
N ALA A 865 -7.13 18.54 6.49
CA ALA A 865 -6.19 18.00 5.50
C ALA A 865 -5.79 19.04 4.45
N LYS A 866 -6.72 19.90 3.98
CA LYS A 866 -6.38 20.98 3.03
C LYS A 866 -5.57 22.08 3.70
N ALA A 867 -5.87 22.45 4.94
CA ALA A 867 -5.03 23.37 5.68
C ALA A 867 -3.60 22.81 5.81
N LEU A 868 -3.45 21.52 6.11
CA LEU A 868 -2.15 20.85 6.20
C LEU A 868 -1.40 20.86 4.86
N LEU A 869 -2.08 20.53 3.75
CA LEU A 869 -1.49 20.47 2.41
C LEU A 869 -1.01 21.84 1.93
N PHE A 870 -1.85 22.89 2.04
CA PHE A 870 -1.47 24.24 1.61
C PHE A 870 -0.43 24.88 2.53
N SER A 871 -0.51 24.66 3.85
CA SER A 871 0.54 25.10 4.78
C SER A 871 1.90 24.43 4.48
N SER A 872 1.89 23.19 4.03
CA SER A 872 3.12 22.47 3.65
C SER A 872 3.80 23.07 2.41
N LEU A 873 3.06 23.68 1.49
CA LEU A 873 3.61 24.34 0.31
C LEU A 873 4.11 25.75 0.59
N ALA A 874 3.57 26.40 1.59
CA ALA A 874 3.73 27.83 1.86
C ALA A 874 5.18 28.26 2.06
N PHE A 875 5.97 27.49 2.82
CA PHE A 875 7.36 27.83 3.10
C PHE A 875 8.28 27.63 1.90
N VAL A 876 7.96 26.61 1.08
CA VAL A 876 8.66 26.34 -0.17
C VAL A 876 8.41 27.46 -1.19
N GLU A 877 7.15 27.94 -1.25
CA GLU A 877 6.75 29.07 -2.12
C GLU A 877 7.43 30.37 -1.69
N ALA A 878 7.48 30.66 -0.37
CA ALA A 878 8.11 31.86 0.16
C ALA A 878 9.61 31.93 -0.13
N ASP A 879 10.27 30.79 -0.30
CA ASP A 879 11.66 30.69 -0.71
C ASP A 879 11.86 30.85 -2.24
N GLY A 880 10.82 31.17 -2.99
CA GLY A 880 10.86 31.35 -4.44
C GLY A 880 11.05 30.06 -5.24
N ILE A 881 10.83 28.89 -4.62
CA ILE A 881 10.94 27.60 -5.33
C ILE A 881 9.62 27.37 -6.09
N PRO A 882 9.69 27.05 -7.40
CA PRO A 882 8.48 26.81 -8.16
C PRO A 882 7.71 25.59 -7.66
N LEU A 883 6.42 25.76 -7.40
CA LEU A 883 5.52 24.69 -6.97
C LEU A 883 5.07 23.84 -8.18
N THR A 884 6.05 23.32 -8.91
CA THR A 884 5.84 22.49 -10.10
C THR A 884 6.65 21.20 -10.03
N LEU A 885 6.24 20.17 -10.74
CA LEU A 885 6.91 18.86 -10.76
C LEU A 885 8.34 18.89 -11.33
N ASN A 886 8.86 20.06 -11.70
CA ASN A 886 10.26 20.21 -12.13
C ASN A 886 11.22 20.29 -10.94
N ALA A 887 10.79 20.76 -9.77
CA ALA A 887 11.57 20.72 -8.55
C ALA A 887 11.56 19.30 -7.95
N ARG A 888 12.63 18.89 -7.27
CA ARG A 888 12.78 17.52 -6.71
C ARG A 888 13.51 17.53 -5.39
N GLY A 889 13.28 16.48 -4.57
CA GLY A 889 14.05 16.21 -3.34
C GLY A 889 13.76 17.20 -2.21
N LEU A 890 12.63 17.86 -2.23
CA LEU A 890 12.32 18.94 -1.27
C LEU A 890 12.07 18.44 0.15
N MET A 891 11.73 17.17 0.35
CA MET A 891 11.56 16.61 1.69
C MET A 891 12.87 16.61 2.51
N THR A 892 14.02 16.48 1.84
CA THR A 892 15.32 16.58 2.51
C THR A 892 15.62 18.01 2.96
N ARG A 893 15.19 18.99 2.16
CA ARG A 893 15.40 20.42 2.45
C ARG A 893 14.37 20.99 3.42
N TYR A 894 13.11 20.58 3.30
CA TYR A 894 11.95 21.01 4.09
C TYR A 894 11.25 19.80 4.72
N PRO A 895 11.81 19.19 5.77
CA PRO A 895 11.31 17.92 6.30
C PRO A 895 9.91 18.03 6.93
N TRP A 896 9.60 19.10 7.65
CA TRP A 896 8.27 19.27 8.25
C TRP A 896 7.19 19.50 7.19
N SER A 897 7.46 20.35 6.22
CA SER A 897 6.58 20.57 5.06
C SER A 897 6.37 19.27 4.28
N GLY A 898 7.43 18.47 4.06
CA GLY A 898 7.33 17.19 3.37
C GLY A 898 6.49 16.15 4.11
N ILE A 899 6.66 16.06 5.46
CA ILE A 899 5.85 15.18 6.31
C ILE A 899 4.40 15.65 6.33
N GLY A 900 4.16 16.95 6.49
CA GLY A 900 2.80 17.53 6.46
C GLY A 900 2.08 17.23 5.16
N PHE A 901 2.76 17.44 4.02
CA PHE A 901 2.19 17.11 2.70
C PHE A 901 1.88 15.62 2.58
N LEU A 902 2.80 14.75 3.00
CA LEU A 902 2.60 13.29 2.97
C LEU A 902 1.37 12.87 3.77
N VAL A 903 1.26 13.32 5.03
CA VAL A 903 0.12 12.99 5.90
C VAL A 903 -1.18 13.57 5.35
N GLY A 904 -1.19 14.81 4.88
CA GLY A 904 -2.36 15.44 4.27
C GLY A 904 -2.84 14.68 3.02
N ALA A 905 -1.90 14.29 2.14
CA ALA A 905 -2.20 13.50 0.95
C ALA A 905 -2.80 12.13 1.30
N LEU A 906 -2.19 11.41 2.24
CA LEU A 906 -2.68 10.11 2.70
C LEU A 906 -4.06 10.22 3.38
N ALA A 907 -4.33 11.30 4.11
CA ALA A 907 -5.65 11.56 4.69
C ALA A 907 -6.71 11.79 3.59
N MET A 908 -6.39 12.60 2.56
CA MET A 908 -7.30 12.81 1.43
C MET A 908 -7.59 11.54 0.63
N LEU A 909 -6.61 10.63 0.55
CA LEU A 909 -6.77 9.32 -0.10
C LEU A 909 -7.61 8.33 0.72
N GLY A 910 -7.90 8.64 1.98
CA GLY A 910 -8.64 7.74 2.85
C GLY A 910 -7.83 6.52 3.30
N LEU A 911 -6.51 6.65 3.46
CA LEU A 911 -5.69 5.53 3.96
C LEU A 911 -5.75 5.44 5.49
N PRO A 912 -6.02 4.25 6.07
CA PRO A 912 -5.78 4.02 7.47
C PRO A 912 -4.30 4.23 7.85
N PRO A 913 -3.98 4.70 9.03
CA PRO A 913 -4.85 5.00 10.17
C PRO A 913 -5.34 6.46 10.25
N LEU A 914 -5.48 7.15 9.12
CA LEU A 914 -5.85 8.57 9.09
C LEU A 914 -7.37 8.78 8.99
N ALA A 915 -7.84 9.95 9.41
CA ALA A 915 -9.26 10.28 9.53
C ALA A 915 -10.06 10.13 8.23
N GLY A 916 -9.45 10.39 7.08
CA GLY A 916 -10.09 10.26 5.77
C GLY A 916 -10.62 8.87 5.45
N PHE A 917 -10.07 7.82 6.08
CA PHE A 917 -10.57 6.46 5.92
C PHE A 917 -12.05 6.33 6.31
N TRP A 918 -12.44 6.90 7.45
CA TRP A 918 -13.82 6.82 7.93
C TRP A 918 -14.79 7.61 7.08
N VAL A 919 -14.35 8.74 6.51
CA VAL A 919 -15.12 9.52 5.54
C VAL A 919 -15.41 8.67 4.31
N ARG A 920 -14.34 8.11 3.70
CA ARG A 920 -14.47 7.27 2.50
C ARG A 920 -15.32 6.03 2.78
N TRP A 921 -15.13 5.38 3.93
CA TRP A 921 -15.92 4.23 4.34
C TRP A 921 -17.43 4.53 4.32
N GLN A 922 -17.88 5.58 5.05
CA GLN A 922 -19.29 5.92 5.13
C GLN A 922 -19.89 6.25 3.77
N LEU A 923 -19.18 7.02 2.96
CA LEU A 923 -19.64 7.41 1.62
C LEU A 923 -19.68 6.22 0.65
N TYR A 924 -18.73 5.28 0.74
CA TYR A 924 -18.78 4.05 -0.05
C TYR A 924 -19.89 3.11 0.40
N GLU A 925 -20.17 3.05 1.70
CA GLU A 925 -21.29 2.27 2.24
C GLU A 925 -22.63 2.77 1.68
N VAL A 926 -22.85 4.07 1.71
CA VAL A 926 -24.04 4.70 1.10
C VAL A 926 -24.09 4.43 -0.39
N ALA A 927 -22.97 4.59 -1.10
CA ALA A 927 -22.88 4.31 -2.53
C ALA A 927 -23.21 2.83 -2.84
N THR A 928 -22.82 1.91 -1.96
CA THR A 928 -23.14 0.47 -2.10
C THR A 928 -24.64 0.22 -1.95
N GLN A 929 -25.30 0.90 -1.00
CA GLN A 929 -26.75 0.82 -0.80
C GLN A 929 -27.52 1.42 -1.98
N MET A 930 -27.02 2.50 -2.58
CA MET A 930 -27.62 3.11 -3.78
C MET A 930 -27.39 2.28 -5.05
N GLY A 931 -26.31 1.48 -5.11
CA GLY A 931 -26.03 0.58 -6.22
C GLY A 931 -24.54 0.54 -6.62
N LEU A 932 -24.11 -0.60 -7.15
CA LEU A 932 -22.71 -0.85 -7.53
C LEU A 932 -22.10 0.18 -8.50
N PRO A 933 -22.82 0.78 -9.47
CA PRO A 933 -22.25 1.82 -10.32
C PRO A 933 -21.77 3.04 -9.54
N PHE A 934 -22.47 3.45 -8.48
CA PHE A 934 -22.07 4.58 -7.63
C PHE A 934 -20.81 4.25 -6.83
N LEU A 935 -20.73 3.04 -6.25
CA LEU A 935 -19.52 2.56 -5.60
C LEU A 935 -18.34 2.53 -6.56
N GLY A 936 -18.54 1.97 -7.76
CA GLY A 936 -17.51 1.90 -8.80
C GLY A 936 -17.00 3.28 -9.22
N ALA A 937 -17.89 4.25 -9.39
CA ALA A 937 -17.53 5.63 -9.75
C ALA A 937 -16.68 6.30 -8.66
N LEU A 938 -17.07 6.16 -7.39
CA LEU A 938 -16.31 6.74 -6.28
C LEU A 938 -14.94 6.03 -6.10
N LEU A 939 -14.86 4.71 -6.16
CA LEU A 939 -13.58 3.99 -6.10
C LEU A 939 -12.65 4.37 -7.25
N LEU A 940 -13.18 4.59 -8.45
CA LEU A 940 -12.41 5.04 -9.61
C LEU A 940 -11.87 6.46 -9.41
N ALA A 941 -12.66 7.37 -8.86
CA ALA A 941 -12.21 8.72 -8.53
C ALA A 941 -11.06 8.69 -7.52
N THR A 942 -11.18 7.89 -6.45
CA THR A 942 -10.09 7.70 -5.48
C THR A 942 -8.84 7.09 -6.14
N ALA A 943 -8.98 6.14 -7.07
CA ALA A 943 -7.85 5.57 -7.79
C ALA A 943 -7.08 6.64 -8.61
N PHE A 944 -7.77 7.58 -9.27
CA PHE A 944 -7.13 8.70 -9.95
C PHE A 944 -6.44 9.67 -8.96
N ALA A 945 -7.04 9.90 -7.80
CA ALA A 945 -6.41 10.69 -6.74
C ALA A 945 -5.12 10.03 -6.21
N VAL A 946 -5.13 8.70 -6.00
CA VAL A 946 -3.92 7.91 -5.61
C VAL A 946 -2.81 8.11 -6.63
N LEU A 947 -3.10 7.97 -7.92
CA LEU A 947 -2.12 8.17 -9.00
C LEU A 947 -1.52 9.59 -8.98
N SER A 948 -2.35 10.60 -8.69
CA SER A 948 -1.93 12.01 -8.67
C SER A 948 -1.09 12.36 -7.46
N TYR A 949 -1.55 12.04 -6.26
CA TYR A 949 -0.82 12.34 -5.01
C TYR A 949 0.50 11.58 -4.92
N THR A 950 0.51 10.29 -5.26
CA THR A 950 1.75 9.48 -5.24
C THR A 950 2.77 9.98 -6.26
N ARG A 951 2.32 10.53 -7.39
CA ARG A 951 3.18 11.19 -8.37
C ARG A 951 3.87 12.42 -7.78
N VAL A 952 3.12 13.28 -7.06
CA VAL A 952 3.69 14.46 -6.40
C VAL A 952 4.68 14.06 -5.30
N ILE A 953 4.32 13.09 -4.45
CA ILE A 953 5.22 12.61 -3.39
C ILE A 953 6.54 12.10 -3.99
N ALA A 954 6.47 11.25 -5.02
CA ALA A 954 7.65 10.62 -5.60
C ALA A 954 8.51 11.57 -6.47
N LEU A 955 7.91 12.57 -7.13
CA LEU A 955 8.63 13.43 -8.07
C LEU A 955 9.03 14.78 -7.47
N TYR A 956 8.21 15.35 -6.56
CA TYR A 956 8.47 16.66 -5.99
C TYR A 956 9.15 16.59 -4.62
N TRP A 957 8.57 15.80 -3.70
CA TRP A 957 9.07 15.71 -2.34
C TRP A 957 10.28 14.77 -2.21
N TRP A 958 10.26 13.64 -2.91
CA TRP A 958 11.32 12.63 -2.89
C TRP A 958 12.29 12.80 -4.06
N GLY A 959 13.43 12.11 -4.00
CA GLY A 959 14.46 12.15 -5.02
C GLY A 959 15.74 12.84 -4.57
N PRO A 960 16.77 12.84 -5.41
CA PRO A 960 18.06 13.45 -5.08
C PRO A 960 17.97 14.97 -4.97
N THR A 961 18.75 15.54 -4.05
CA THR A 961 18.91 16.98 -3.88
C THR A 961 20.36 17.27 -3.49
N ASP A 962 20.92 18.30 -4.12
CA ASP A 962 22.25 18.80 -3.79
C ASP A 962 22.22 19.94 -2.75
N LYS A 963 21.01 20.31 -2.29
CA LYS A 963 20.81 21.44 -1.39
C LYS A 963 20.75 20.99 0.07
N SER A 964 21.43 21.74 0.95
CA SER A 964 21.42 21.50 2.38
C SER A 964 20.03 21.69 3.00
N LYS A 965 19.80 21.03 4.13
CA LYS A 965 18.59 21.19 4.95
C LYS A 965 18.42 22.67 5.35
N LYS A 966 17.22 23.20 5.16
CA LYS A 966 16.85 24.54 5.61
C LYS A 966 16.15 24.49 6.97
N ARG A 967 16.38 25.49 7.81
CA ARG A 967 15.70 25.60 9.10
C ARG A 967 14.30 26.16 8.87
N GLU A 968 13.30 25.31 8.97
CA GLU A 968 11.89 25.71 8.93
C GLU A 968 11.49 26.40 10.24
N SER A 969 10.49 27.28 10.19
CA SER A 969 9.97 27.95 11.38
C SER A 969 9.42 26.95 12.40
N ILE A 970 9.70 27.17 13.69
CA ILE A 970 9.14 26.36 14.79
C ILE A 970 7.61 26.44 14.79
N LEU A 971 7.04 27.64 14.53
CA LEU A 971 5.60 27.81 14.44
C LEU A 971 4.97 26.95 13.34
N LEU A 972 5.63 26.87 12.17
CA LEU A 972 5.20 26.00 11.10
C LEU A 972 5.25 24.52 11.53
N ALA A 973 6.35 24.09 12.13
CA ALA A 973 6.52 22.71 12.59
C ALA A 973 5.44 22.33 13.62
N VAL A 974 5.10 23.24 14.55
CA VAL A 974 4.02 23.04 15.52
C VAL A 974 2.65 22.97 14.86
N ALA A 975 2.35 23.87 13.92
CA ALA A 975 1.09 23.89 13.20
C ALA A 975 0.89 22.59 12.38
N LEU A 976 1.90 22.20 11.59
CA LEU A 976 1.87 20.99 10.78
C LEU A 976 1.80 19.73 11.65
N GLY A 977 2.63 19.65 12.70
CA GLY A 977 2.65 18.53 13.64
C GLY A 977 1.32 18.38 14.39
N GLY A 978 0.72 19.48 14.82
CA GLY A 978 -0.59 19.49 15.46
C GLY A 978 -1.69 18.92 14.56
N LEU A 979 -1.78 19.39 13.31
CA LEU A 979 -2.75 18.87 12.34
C LEU A 979 -2.53 17.38 12.02
N CYS A 980 -1.26 16.94 11.90
CA CYS A 980 -0.94 15.53 11.71
C CYS A 980 -1.43 14.67 12.87
N ILE A 981 -1.21 15.12 14.12
CA ILE A 981 -1.66 14.40 15.32
C ILE A 981 -3.20 14.34 15.36
N VAL A 982 -3.89 15.44 15.07
CA VAL A 982 -5.36 15.47 15.06
C VAL A 982 -5.94 14.51 14.02
N LEU A 983 -5.43 14.54 12.78
CA LEU A 983 -5.86 13.62 11.71
C LEU A 983 -5.62 12.15 12.06
N LEU A 984 -4.52 11.84 12.71
CA LEU A 984 -4.20 10.49 13.20
C LEU A 984 -5.13 10.09 14.36
N SER A 985 -5.36 10.97 15.33
CA SER A 985 -6.21 10.70 16.51
C SER A 985 -7.66 10.42 16.10
N ILE A 986 -8.22 11.22 15.18
CA ILE A 986 -9.57 10.98 14.64
C ILE A 986 -9.60 9.67 13.86
N GLY A 987 -8.55 9.35 13.10
CA GLY A 987 -8.47 8.12 12.33
C GLY A 987 -8.40 6.85 13.18
N LEU A 988 -7.67 6.90 14.29
CA LEU A 988 -7.58 5.81 15.27
C LEU A 988 -8.83 5.70 16.15
N TRP A 989 -9.47 6.83 16.45
CA TRP A 989 -10.64 6.90 17.35
C TRP A 989 -11.71 7.83 16.78
N PRO A 990 -12.48 7.39 15.78
CA PRO A 990 -13.47 8.24 15.10
C PRO A 990 -14.58 8.73 16.03
N ARG A 991 -14.84 8.04 17.14
CA ARG A 991 -15.80 8.45 18.17
C ARG A 991 -15.50 9.79 18.83
N LEU A 992 -14.29 10.31 18.67
CA LEU A 992 -13.96 11.67 19.13
C LEU A 992 -14.84 12.75 18.47
N LEU A 993 -15.36 12.49 17.28
CA LEU A 993 -16.17 13.43 16.50
C LEU A 993 -17.59 12.95 16.22
N ILE A 994 -17.82 11.63 16.20
CA ILE A 994 -19.10 11.05 15.76
C ILE A 994 -20.00 10.71 16.97
N GLY A 995 -19.44 10.64 18.17
CA GLY A 995 -20.15 10.38 19.43
C GLY A 995 -20.48 8.92 19.66
#